data_d8128efcdc1a8d5d85d4b5d6d5923457
#
_entry.id   d8128efcdc1a8d5d85d4b5d6d5923457
#
_cell.length_a   1.000
_cell.length_b   1.000
_cell.length_c   1.000
_cell.angle_alpha   90.00
_cell.angle_beta   90.00
_cell.angle_gamma   90.00
#
_symmetry.space_group_name_H-M   'P 1'
#
loop_
_entity.id
_entity.type
_entity.pdbx_description
1 polymer ?
#
loop_
_entity_poly.entity_id
_entity_poly.type
_entity_poly.pdbx_seq_one_letter_code
_entity_poly.pdbx_strand_id
1 'polypeptide(L)'
;MPYSQEERLIALTTPLGEDVLLLAGFSGHEGISRLFSFNLDLLSEKGPVNFSDIIGKNVTISVTQYDQTPRYLNGMVSHFGQSGSDSRFTRYQMQVVPWLWMLTRYADCKIFHNKTVSDIVRQVFDNRGFQDYKFQLNGSYNPMEYCVQYRETDFNFVSRLMEQNGIFYFFQHEEGKHTMVIADSSSAHEACPGQKTAGYNLASGGIDDSDVINSWSIEQELRSGKYTLTDYNFKTPSANLTASEPSVIHVGGNNKFEIFDFPGDYTSRGDGGVVAKLRMQEEEAAHMVANGSSVCRAFTTGYKFDLEDHYQASMNASYVLTEIQHVASVGDGYSLEHGGSGDTYSNHFTCIPLTVPFRPARLTPKPFVQGPQTAIVIGKSDYSDTSGDDGAGDSEEIWVDKFGRVVVRFPWDRAGACSCRVRVSQDWAGQGWGAITIPRVGQEVLVSFLEGDPDRPIITGRVYNADKTVPYDLPDFQTRSTFKTRSTSGGGADNYNELRFEDKIGSEQIFLRGEKDFDTRLKNDVREWIGNNRSLIVTQDQMEKAGGDLHSQVTGNVNEKVGQNLSIQVGQNLYEKSGMNFAHEAGQVIHLKAGMTVVLEAGTELTLKVGGNFIDINPAGISIVGTMVMINSGGAAGSGCGSSPTSPKDPDQADDGSKGGKMN
;
A
#
# COMPACT_ATOMS: atom_id res chain seq x y z
N MET A 1 20.98 -19.34 -63.18
CA MET A 1 19.88 -18.50 -62.71
C MET A 1 20.16 -18.20 -61.24
N PRO A 2 19.85 -17.06 -60.73
CA PRO A 2 19.91 -16.84 -59.29
C PRO A 2 18.95 -17.79 -58.58
N TYR A 3 19.29 -18.22 -57.37
CA TYR A 3 18.42 -19.04 -56.54
C TYR A 3 17.21 -18.22 -56.11
N SER A 4 16.01 -18.82 -56.15
CA SER A 4 14.74 -18.20 -55.79
C SER A 4 13.95 -19.08 -54.81
N GLN A 5 13.15 -18.42 -53.96
CA GLN A 5 12.18 -19.03 -53.08
C GLN A 5 10.81 -19.18 -53.71
N GLU A 6 10.63 -18.70 -54.95
CA GLU A 6 9.42 -18.84 -55.72
C GLU A 6 9.05 -20.35 -55.88
N GLU A 7 7.79 -20.69 -55.66
CA GLU A 7 7.26 -22.08 -55.72
C GLU A 7 7.81 -23.05 -54.65
N ARG A 8 8.54 -22.56 -53.61
CA ARG A 8 8.96 -23.39 -52.48
C ARG A 8 7.85 -23.52 -51.44
N LEU A 9 7.89 -24.66 -50.68
CA LEU A 9 6.99 -24.89 -49.56
C LEU A 9 7.09 -23.77 -48.49
N ILE A 10 8.31 -23.31 -48.25
CA ILE A 10 8.60 -22.24 -47.28
C ILE A 10 9.43 -21.15 -47.95
N ALA A 11 9.12 -19.88 -47.59
CA ALA A 11 9.87 -18.73 -48.04
C ALA A 11 9.98 -17.65 -46.94
N LEU A 12 10.91 -16.73 -47.09
CA LEU A 12 11.15 -15.66 -46.13
C LEU A 12 11.15 -14.30 -46.85
N THR A 13 10.30 -13.40 -46.37
CA THR A 13 10.29 -11.99 -46.78
C THR A 13 11.03 -11.15 -45.74
N THR A 14 12.01 -10.34 -46.18
CA THR A 14 12.82 -9.46 -45.32
C THR A 14 12.94 -8.09 -45.95
N PRO A 15 13.25 -7.05 -45.16
CA PRO A 15 13.52 -5.70 -45.66
C PRO A 15 14.82 -5.56 -46.47
N LEU A 16 15.66 -6.60 -46.54
CA LEU A 16 16.87 -6.63 -47.35
C LEU A 16 16.59 -6.80 -48.86
N GLY A 17 15.36 -7.17 -49.20
CA GLY A 17 14.93 -7.42 -50.56
C GLY A 17 14.73 -8.91 -50.87
N GLU A 18 14.17 -9.16 -52.03
CA GLU A 18 13.82 -10.51 -52.50
C GLU A 18 15.07 -11.37 -52.73
N ASP A 19 15.02 -12.61 -52.24
CA ASP A 19 16.07 -13.63 -52.38
C ASP A 19 17.48 -13.21 -51.90
N VAL A 20 17.60 -12.18 -51.05
CA VAL A 20 18.87 -11.83 -50.36
C VAL A 20 19.17 -12.91 -49.31
N LEU A 21 18.17 -13.33 -48.57
CA LEU A 21 18.19 -14.46 -47.64
C LEU A 21 17.22 -15.51 -48.10
N LEU A 22 17.71 -16.73 -48.39
CA LEU A 22 16.94 -17.89 -48.80
C LEU A 22 16.66 -18.75 -47.56
N LEU A 23 15.42 -19.13 -47.32
CA LEU A 23 15.03 -19.96 -46.18
C LEU A 23 15.31 -21.44 -46.48
N ALA A 24 16.29 -22.03 -45.83
CA ALA A 24 16.62 -23.45 -45.95
C ALA A 24 15.77 -24.33 -45.03
N GLY A 25 15.36 -23.81 -43.91
CA GLY A 25 14.50 -24.48 -42.96
C GLY A 25 14.19 -23.61 -41.75
N PHE A 26 13.19 -24.01 -41.00
CA PHE A 26 12.93 -23.40 -39.70
C PHE A 26 12.40 -24.42 -38.69
N SER A 27 12.68 -24.17 -37.43
CA SER A 27 12.00 -24.79 -36.32
C SER A 27 11.40 -23.68 -35.44
N GLY A 28 10.24 -23.90 -34.85
CA GLY A 28 9.62 -22.89 -34.07
C GLY A 28 8.60 -23.44 -33.10
N HIS A 29 8.32 -22.63 -32.09
CA HIS A 29 7.29 -22.96 -31.14
C HIS A 29 6.37 -21.75 -30.91
N GLU A 30 5.09 -21.98 -30.78
CA GLU A 30 4.08 -21.01 -30.40
C GLU A 30 3.14 -21.62 -29.36
N GLY A 31 2.54 -20.76 -28.49
CA GLY A 31 1.64 -21.20 -27.43
C GLY A 31 0.71 -20.09 -26.97
N ILE A 32 -0.47 -20.46 -26.44
CA ILE A 32 -1.37 -19.52 -25.80
C ILE A 32 -0.70 -18.99 -24.54
N SER A 33 -0.72 -17.65 -24.35
CA SER A 33 -0.05 -16.93 -23.26
C SER A 33 1.47 -17.17 -23.21
N ARG A 34 2.08 -17.42 -24.36
CA ARG A 34 3.52 -17.61 -24.56
C ARG A 34 4.05 -16.71 -25.65
N LEU A 35 5.32 -16.36 -25.55
CA LEU A 35 6.05 -15.74 -26.66
C LEU A 35 6.38 -16.82 -27.67
N PHE A 36 6.03 -16.62 -28.92
CA PHE A 36 6.51 -17.52 -29.97
C PHE A 36 8.01 -17.26 -30.26
N SER A 37 8.68 -18.26 -30.78
CA SER A 37 10.05 -18.17 -31.27
C SER A 37 10.27 -19.09 -32.47
N PHE A 38 10.72 -18.52 -33.59
CA PHE A 38 11.08 -19.26 -34.77
C PHE A 38 12.58 -19.11 -35.02
N ASN A 39 13.29 -20.23 -35.14
CA ASN A 39 14.70 -20.29 -35.47
C ASN A 39 14.85 -20.70 -36.92
N LEU A 40 15.47 -19.87 -37.74
CA LEU A 40 15.57 -20.02 -39.17
C LEU A 40 17.01 -20.31 -39.57
N ASP A 41 17.21 -21.29 -40.45
CA ASP A 41 18.45 -21.56 -41.15
C ASP A 41 18.37 -20.91 -42.53
N LEU A 42 19.32 -20.04 -42.83
CA LEU A 42 19.29 -19.15 -43.98
C LEU A 42 20.57 -19.25 -44.81
N LEU A 43 20.42 -19.06 -46.11
CA LEU A 43 21.51 -19.03 -47.08
C LEU A 43 21.51 -17.68 -47.82
N SER A 44 22.69 -17.16 -48.13
CA SER A 44 22.83 -15.99 -49.00
C SER A 44 23.93 -16.19 -50.02
N GLU A 45 23.60 -15.92 -51.30
CA GLU A 45 24.54 -15.90 -52.43
C GLU A 45 25.21 -14.52 -52.60
N LYS A 46 24.56 -13.45 -52.06
CA LYS A 46 24.90 -12.04 -52.31
C LYS A 46 26.02 -11.44 -51.42
N GLY A 47 26.81 -12.29 -50.75
CA GLY A 47 27.89 -11.85 -49.88
C GLY A 47 27.45 -11.55 -48.45
N PRO A 48 28.30 -10.92 -47.60
CA PRO A 48 27.99 -10.71 -46.19
C PRO A 48 26.85 -9.72 -45.98
N VAL A 49 25.84 -10.13 -45.17
CA VAL A 49 24.72 -9.28 -44.76
C VAL A 49 25.15 -8.46 -43.55
N ASN A 50 24.87 -7.16 -43.57
CA ASN A 50 25.07 -6.30 -42.42
C ASN A 50 24.00 -6.58 -41.35
N PHE A 51 24.41 -6.94 -40.15
CA PHE A 51 23.50 -7.35 -39.06
C PHE A 51 22.58 -6.22 -38.61
N SER A 52 23.04 -4.97 -38.63
CA SER A 52 22.22 -3.82 -38.23
C SER A 52 21.05 -3.53 -39.17
N ASP A 53 21.08 -4.06 -40.40
CA ASP A 53 20.02 -3.83 -41.38
C ASP A 53 18.85 -4.81 -41.19
N ILE A 54 19.02 -5.88 -40.40
CA ILE A 54 18.03 -6.93 -40.17
C ILE A 54 17.59 -7.08 -38.71
N ILE A 55 18.50 -6.88 -37.73
CA ILE A 55 18.15 -6.97 -36.31
C ILE A 55 17.11 -5.91 -35.95
N GLY A 56 16.06 -6.30 -35.21
CA GLY A 56 14.95 -5.44 -34.83
C GLY A 56 13.97 -5.14 -35.96
N LYS A 57 14.16 -5.74 -37.14
CA LYS A 57 13.24 -5.56 -38.26
C LYS A 57 12.17 -6.63 -38.28
N ASN A 58 11.06 -6.31 -38.95
CA ASN A 58 9.94 -7.20 -39.16
C ASN A 58 10.26 -8.12 -40.37
N VAL A 59 9.99 -9.40 -40.21
CA VAL A 59 10.14 -10.42 -41.27
C VAL A 59 8.94 -11.35 -41.26
N THR A 60 8.67 -11.98 -42.41
CA THR A 60 7.53 -12.90 -42.56
C THR A 60 7.99 -14.20 -43.19
N ILE A 61 7.74 -15.31 -42.51
CA ILE A 61 7.85 -16.66 -43.06
C ILE A 61 6.51 -16.97 -43.73
N SER A 62 6.52 -17.41 -44.97
CA SER A 62 5.35 -18.00 -45.65
C SER A 62 5.48 -19.50 -45.74
N VAL A 63 4.39 -20.22 -45.48
CA VAL A 63 4.26 -21.68 -45.67
C VAL A 63 3.12 -21.91 -46.61
N THR A 64 3.39 -22.55 -47.76
CA THR A 64 2.36 -22.87 -48.76
C THR A 64 1.46 -24.00 -48.23
N GLN A 65 0.17 -23.70 -48.05
CA GLN A 65 -0.84 -24.66 -47.61
C GLN A 65 -1.18 -25.64 -48.74
N TYR A 66 -1.97 -26.67 -48.41
CA TYR A 66 -2.40 -27.66 -49.39
C TYR A 66 -3.20 -27.05 -50.57
N ASP A 67 -4.05 -26.07 -50.27
CA ASP A 67 -4.86 -25.35 -51.28
C ASP A 67 -4.07 -24.28 -52.06
N GLN A 68 -2.74 -24.25 -51.94
CA GLN A 68 -1.80 -23.32 -52.55
C GLN A 68 -1.94 -21.88 -52.00
N THR A 69 -2.72 -21.63 -50.94
CA THR A 69 -2.75 -20.34 -50.27
C THR A 69 -1.57 -20.22 -49.28
N PRO A 70 -0.98 -19.03 -49.10
CA PRO A 70 0.09 -18.86 -48.13
C PRO A 70 -0.45 -18.74 -46.71
N ARG A 71 0.14 -19.47 -45.78
CA ARG A 71 0.09 -19.17 -44.35
C ARG A 71 1.29 -18.30 -43.95
N TYR A 72 1.06 -17.28 -43.19
CA TYR A 72 2.12 -16.36 -42.72
C TYR A 72 2.47 -16.60 -41.25
N LEU A 73 3.77 -16.50 -40.95
CA LEU A 73 4.31 -16.42 -39.59
C LEU A 73 5.19 -15.17 -39.53
N ASN A 74 4.67 -14.10 -38.95
CA ASN A 74 5.33 -12.79 -38.93
C ASN A 74 5.92 -12.53 -37.55
N GLY A 75 7.08 -11.84 -37.49
CA GLY A 75 7.68 -11.43 -36.24
C GLY A 75 8.87 -10.51 -36.45
N MET A 76 9.54 -10.18 -35.35
CA MET A 76 10.70 -9.30 -35.32
C MET A 76 11.98 -10.11 -35.10
N VAL A 77 13.06 -9.74 -35.75
CA VAL A 77 14.36 -10.40 -35.61
C VAL A 77 14.99 -9.98 -34.29
N SER A 78 15.11 -10.93 -33.36
CA SER A 78 15.77 -10.72 -32.06
C SER A 78 17.25 -11.07 -32.07
N HIS A 79 17.64 -12.02 -32.92
CA HIS A 79 19.02 -12.49 -33.07
C HIS A 79 19.31 -12.82 -34.54
N PHE A 80 20.50 -12.47 -35.01
CA PHE A 80 20.99 -12.80 -36.33
C PHE A 80 22.50 -13.07 -36.25
N GLY A 81 22.94 -14.19 -36.79
CA GLY A 81 24.32 -14.62 -36.74
C GLY A 81 24.76 -15.34 -38.01
N GLN A 82 26.03 -15.21 -38.38
CA GLN A 82 26.66 -15.96 -39.44
C GLN A 82 27.27 -17.25 -38.86
N SER A 83 26.87 -18.40 -39.37
CA SER A 83 27.34 -19.73 -38.88
C SER A 83 28.44 -20.35 -39.73
N GLY A 84 28.68 -19.82 -40.92
CA GLY A 84 29.73 -20.34 -41.82
C GLY A 84 29.52 -19.91 -43.26
N SER A 85 30.39 -20.40 -44.14
CA SER A 85 30.25 -20.24 -45.59
C SER A 85 30.85 -21.46 -46.32
N ASP A 86 30.29 -21.78 -47.47
CA ASP A 86 30.90 -22.72 -48.43
C ASP A 86 31.25 -21.94 -49.73
N SER A 87 31.58 -22.66 -50.78
CA SER A 87 31.98 -22.07 -52.06
C SER A 87 30.86 -21.27 -52.77
N ARG A 88 29.61 -21.43 -52.33
CA ARG A 88 28.43 -20.87 -52.98
C ARG A 88 27.62 -19.97 -52.06
N PHE A 89 27.40 -20.39 -50.80
CA PHE A 89 26.52 -19.69 -49.85
C PHE A 89 27.26 -19.29 -48.58
N THR A 90 26.86 -18.13 -48.06
CA THR A 90 27.09 -17.77 -46.66
C THR A 90 25.86 -18.21 -45.86
N ARG A 91 26.11 -18.91 -44.73
CA ARG A 91 25.05 -19.47 -43.87
C ARG A 91 24.79 -18.55 -42.70
N TYR A 92 23.51 -18.31 -42.45
CA TYR A 92 23.05 -17.48 -41.33
C TYR A 92 22.02 -18.21 -40.50
N GLN A 93 21.92 -17.78 -39.24
CA GLN A 93 20.85 -18.19 -38.34
C GLN A 93 20.13 -16.95 -37.85
N MET A 94 18.79 -17.00 -37.77
CA MET A 94 17.94 -15.91 -37.38
C MET A 94 16.92 -16.41 -36.37
N GLN A 95 16.70 -15.64 -35.30
CA GLN A 95 15.59 -15.86 -34.38
C GLN A 95 14.53 -14.77 -34.57
N VAL A 96 13.28 -15.21 -34.75
CA VAL A 96 12.11 -14.36 -34.96
C VAL A 96 11.16 -14.50 -33.77
N VAL A 97 10.76 -13.38 -33.17
CA VAL A 97 9.95 -13.31 -31.94
C VAL A 97 8.81 -12.31 -32.11
N PRO A 98 7.75 -12.34 -31.29
CA PRO A 98 6.70 -11.32 -31.33
C PRO A 98 7.19 -9.95 -30.86
N TRP A 99 6.51 -8.87 -31.26
CA TRP A 99 6.79 -7.53 -30.73
C TRP A 99 6.68 -7.49 -29.18
N LEU A 100 5.80 -8.31 -28.58
CA LEU A 100 5.64 -8.44 -27.13
C LEU A 100 6.95 -8.84 -26.43
N TRP A 101 7.85 -9.58 -27.10
CA TRP A 101 9.17 -9.92 -26.58
C TRP A 101 10.01 -8.69 -26.26
N MET A 102 9.83 -7.57 -26.96
CA MET A 102 10.56 -6.33 -26.69
C MET A 102 10.30 -5.81 -25.27
N LEU A 103 9.13 -6.10 -24.70
CA LEU A 103 8.80 -5.73 -23.33
C LEU A 103 9.68 -6.44 -22.28
N THR A 104 10.37 -7.51 -22.64
CA THR A 104 11.38 -8.15 -21.77
C THR A 104 12.65 -7.30 -21.63
N ARG A 105 12.85 -6.28 -22.47
CA ARG A 105 14.01 -5.38 -22.48
C ARG A 105 13.75 -4.08 -21.70
N TYR A 106 12.52 -3.86 -21.24
CA TYR A 106 12.14 -2.73 -20.39
C TYR A 106 11.81 -3.24 -18.99
N ALA A 107 12.37 -2.62 -17.97
CA ALA A 107 12.04 -2.87 -16.57
C ALA A 107 11.81 -1.52 -15.87
N ASP A 108 10.84 -1.47 -14.97
CA ASP A 108 10.48 -0.22 -14.29
C ASP A 108 10.01 -0.46 -12.85
N CYS A 109 9.86 0.66 -12.11
CA CYS A 109 9.09 0.75 -10.88
C CYS A 109 8.03 1.83 -11.12
N LYS A 110 6.77 1.45 -11.16
CA LYS A 110 5.67 2.33 -11.54
C LYS A 110 4.39 2.01 -10.79
N ILE A 111 3.64 3.05 -10.48
CA ILE A 111 2.38 2.96 -9.74
C ILE A 111 1.21 3.25 -10.68
N PHE A 112 0.14 2.49 -10.53
CA PHE A 112 -1.13 2.66 -11.24
C PHE A 112 -2.26 2.76 -10.21
N HIS A 113 -3.12 3.77 -10.36
CA HIS A 113 -4.28 3.99 -9.50
C HIS A 113 -5.59 3.82 -10.25
N ASN A 114 -6.57 3.18 -9.62
CA ASN A 114 -7.96 3.11 -10.08
C ASN A 114 -8.10 2.69 -11.54
N LYS A 115 -7.32 1.69 -11.96
CA LYS A 115 -7.30 1.16 -13.33
C LYS A 115 -7.65 -0.32 -13.37
N THR A 116 -8.41 -0.69 -14.40
CA THR A 116 -8.65 -2.10 -14.70
C THR A 116 -7.38 -2.76 -15.25
N VAL A 117 -7.32 -4.08 -15.22
CA VAL A 117 -6.20 -4.83 -15.82
C VAL A 117 -6.03 -4.48 -17.31
N SER A 118 -7.13 -4.37 -18.06
CA SER A 118 -7.10 -4.02 -19.49
C SER A 118 -6.57 -2.60 -19.73
N ASP A 119 -6.89 -1.64 -18.86
CA ASP A 119 -6.38 -0.27 -18.96
C ASP A 119 -4.87 -0.21 -18.67
N ILE A 120 -4.40 -0.98 -17.68
CA ILE A 120 -2.98 -1.05 -17.36
C ILE A 120 -2.20 -1.69 -18.51
N VAL A 121 -2.65 -2.84 -19.02
CA VAL A 121 -2.00 -3.53 -20.14
C VAL A 121 -1.94 -2.62 -21.38
N ARG A 122 -3.04 -1.97 -21.71
CA ARG A 122 -3.10 -0.99 -22.82
C ARG A 122 -2.10 0.14 -22.60
N GLN A 123 -2.09 0.74 -21.42
CA GLN A 123 -1.18 1.84 -21.09
C GLN A 123 0.30 1.43 -21.20
N VAL A 124 0.65 0.19 -20.81
CA VAL A 124 2.02 -0.32 -20.97
C VAL A 124 2.38 -0.44 -22.46
N PHE A 125 1.50 -1.00 -23.29
CA PHE A 125 1.74 -1.15 -24.73
C PHE A 125 1.85 0.20 -25.43
N ASP A 126 0.90 1.11 -25.20
CA ASP A 126 0.85 2.44 -25.81
C ASP A 126 2.08 3.28 -25.43
N ASN A 127 2.53 3.22 -24.18
CA ASN A 127 3.74 3.91 -23.71
C ASN A 127 5.02 3.42 -24.42
N ARG A 128 5.02 2.18 -24.97
CA ARG A 128 6.13 1.62 -25.75
C ARG A 128 5.91 1.73 -27.26
N GLY A 129 4.79 2.32 -27.69
CA GLY A 129 4.46 2.54 -29.10
C GLY A 129 3.94 1.29 -29.83
N PHE A 130 3.52 0.24 -29.11
CA PHE A 130 2.93 -0.97 -29.70
C PHE A 130 1.43 -0.80 -29.83
N GLN A 131 0.90 -1.03 -31.05
CA GLN A 131 -0.51 -0.86 -31.39
C GLN A 131 -1.14 -2.11 -32.02
N ASP A 132 -0.33 -3.15 -32.36
CA ASP A 132 -0.79 -4.35 -33.01
C ASP A 132 -1.38 -5.35 -31.98
N TYR A 133 -2.43 -4.92 -31.28
CA TYR A 133 -3.18 -5.76 -30.33
C TYR A 133 -4.68 -5.45 -30.39
N LYS A 134 -5.49 -6.43 -29.97
CA LYS A 134 -6.94 -6.26 -29.82
C LYS A 134 -7.45 -6.99 -28.58
N PHE A 135 -8.38 -6.38 -27.87
CA PHE A 135 -9.08 -6.99 -26.75
C PHE A 135 -10.39 -7.63 -27.22
N GLN A 136 -10.58 -8.90 -26.85
CA GLN A 136 -11.80 -9.69 -27.00
C GLN A 136 -12.23 -10.23 -25.64
N LEU A 137 -12.51 -9.31 -24.70
CA LEU A 137 -12.87 -9.60 -23.31
C LEU A 137 -14.38 -9.58 -23.16
N ASN A 138 -14.94 -10.64 -22.58
CA ASN A 138 -16.36 -10.77 -22.25
C ASN A 138 -16.63 -10.51 -20.76
N GLY A 139 -15.62 -10.68 -19.89
CA GLY A 139 -15.70 -10.43 -18.46
C GLY A 139 -15.66 -8.95 -18.09
N SER A 140 -16.16 -8.62 -16.89
CA SER A 140 -16.01 -7.32 -16.28
C SER A 140 -14.88 -7.35 -15.26
N TYR A 141 -14.00 -6.36 -15.29
CA TYR A 141 -12.84 -6.24 -14.41
C TYR A 141 -12.97 -5.01 -13.54
N ASN A 142 -12.89 -5.20 -12.21
CA ASN A 142 -12.92 -4.09 -11.27
C ASN A 142 -11.62 -3.28 -11.37
N PRO A 143 -11.70 -1.94 -11.26
CA PRO A 143 -10.50 -1.12 -11.11
C PRO A 143 -9.74 -1.49 -9.83
N MET A 144 -8.44 -1.68 -9.93
CA MET A 144 -7.54 -1.85 -8.80
C MET A 144 -7.26 -0.48 -8.18
N GLU A 145 -7.54 -0.31 -6.87
CA GLU A 145 -7.26 0.94 -6.14
C GLU A 145 -5.78 1.31 -6.25
N TYR A 146 -4.90 0.29 -6.20
CA TYR A 146 -3.46 0.45 -6.24
C TYR A 146 -2.80 -0.79 -6.83
N CYS A 147 -1.93 -0.60 -7.82
CA CYS A 147 -1.18 -1.68 -8.47
C CYS A 147 0.22 -1.19 -8.79
N VAL A 148 1.23 -1.94 -8.40
CA VAL A 148 2.64 -1.57 -8.52
C VAL A 148 3.37 -2.53 -9.44
N GLN A 149 4.00 -2.00 -10.46
CA GLN A 149 5.12 -2.65 -11.14
C GLN A 149 6.37 -2.39 -10.30
N TYR A 150 7.04 -3.44 -9.80
CA TYR A 150 8.19 -3.28 -8.91
C TYR A 150 9.38 -4.12 -9.36
N ARG A 151 10.43 -3.48 -9.91
CA ARG A 151 11.69 -4.13 -10.33
C ARG A 151 11.50 -5.35 -11.23
N GLU A 152 10.47 -5.33 -12.06
CA GLU A 152 10.14 -6.37 -13.03
C GLU A 152 10.09 -5.81 -14.44
N THR A 153 10.20 -6.68 -15.45
CA THR A 153 10.05 -6.27 -16.84
C THR A 153 8.60 -5.92 -17.14
N ASP A 154 8.40 -5.06 -18.16
CA ASP A 154 7.04 -4.75 -18.63
C ASP A 154 6.32 -6.02 -19.07
N PHE A 155 7.04 -7.00 -19.66
CA PHE A 155 6.50 -8.29 -20.03
C PHE A 155 6.01 -9.10 -18.82
N ASN A 156 6.83 -9.25 -17.78
CA ASN A 156 6.41 -9.97 -16.56
C ASN A 156 5.23 -9.27 -15.89
N PHE A 157 5.23 -7.95 -15.84
CA PHE A 157 4.15 -7.17 -15.25
C PHE A 157 2.81 -7.43 -15.94
N VAL A 158 2.75 -7.28 -17.28
CA VAL A 158 1.49 -7.53 -18.01
C VAL A 158 1.10 -9.00 -18.00
N SER A 159 2.06 -9.94 -18.05
CA SER A 159 1.80 -11.37 -18.01
C SER A 159 1.16 -11.81 -16.71
N ARG A 160 1.74 -11.43 -15.54
CA ARG A 160 1.17 -11.80 -14.24
C ARG A 160 -0.21 -11.18 -14.00
N LEU A 161 -0.44 -9.95 -14.48
CA LEU A 161 -1.76 -9.32 -14.37
C LEU A 161 -2.81 -10.03 -15.21
N MET A 162 -2.47 -10.45 -16.43
CA MET A 162 -3.35 -11.25 -17.27
C MET A 162 -3.59 -12.63 -16.66
N GLU A 163 -2.55 -13.35 -16.25
CA GLU A 163 -2.63 -14.66 -15.58
C GLU A 163 -3.52 -14.61 -14.32
N GLN A 164 -3.33 -13.60 -13.47
CA GLN A 164 -4.11 -13.41 -12.25
C GLN A 164 -5.61 -13.25 -12.54
N ASN A 165 -5.95 -12.60 -13.65
CA ASN A 165 -7.33 -12.31 -14.05
C ASN A 165 -7.90 -13.34 -15.04
N GLY A 166 -7.19 -14.44 -15.31
CA GLY A 166 -7.64 -15.50 -16.23
C GLY A 166 -7.72 -15.06 -17.69
N ILE A 167 -7.00 -14.00 -18.05
CA ILE A 167 -6.89 -13.45 -19.40
C ILE A 167 -5.73 -14.16 -20.10
N PHE A 168 -5.98 -14.64 -21.30
CA PHE A 168 -4.97 -15.26 -22.14
C PHE A 168 -4.76 -14.47 -23.43
N TYR A 169 -3.67 -14.75 -24.13
CA TYR A 169 -3.40 -14.15 -25.42
C TYR A 169 -2.83 -15.16 -26.41
N PHE A 170 -2.98 -14.86 -27.70
CA PHE A 170 -2.36 -15.57 -28.81
C PHE A 170 -2.12 -14.61 -29.97
N PHE A 171 -1.43 -15.04 -31.01
CA PHE A 171 -1.09 -14.18 -32.14
C PHE A 171 -1.82 -14.58 -33.42
N GLN A 172 -2.34 -13.57 -34.11
CA GLN A 172 -2.82 -13.68 -35.49
C GLN A 172 -1.75 -13.16 -36.41
N HIS A 173 -1.35 -13.94 -37.39
CA HIS A 173 -0.29 -13.59 -38.32
C HIS A 173 -0.87 -13.28 -39.70
N GLU A 174 -0.39 -12.21 -40.28
CA GLU A 174 -0.68 -11.72 -41.63
C GLU A 174 0.64 -11.42 -42.34
N GLU A 175 0.60 -11.17 -43.64
CA GLU A 175 1.78 -10.67 -44.35
C GLU A 175 2.25 -9.34 -43.76
N GLY A 176 3.53 -9.28 -43.37
CA GLY A 176 4.14 -8.07 -42.79
C GLY A 176 3.66 -7.68 -41.38
N LYS A 177 2.76 -8.45 -40.76
CA LYS A 177 2.16 -8.08 -39.46
C LYS A 177 1.79 -9.27 -38.60
N HIS A 178 1.89 -9.13 -37.28
CA HIS A 178 1.24 -10.02 -36.31
C HIS A 178 0.48 -9.20 -35.26
N THR A 179 -0.73 -9.62 -34.94
CA THR A 179 -1.63 -8.95 -34.00
C THR A 179 -1.83 -9.83 -32.76
N MET A 180 -1.57 -9.29 -31.57
CA MET A 180 -1.86 -9.97 -30.31
C MET A 180 -3.36 -9.89 -30.01
N VAL A 181 -4.01 -11.04 -29.85
CA VAL A 181 -5.41 -11.15 -29.41
C VAL A 181 -5.41 -11.46 -27.94
N ILE A 182 -6.05 -10.60 -27.15
CA ILE A 182 -6.15 -10.70 -25.70
C ILE A 182 -7.59 -11.07 -25.37
N ALA A 183 -7.81 -12.23 -24.77
CA ALA A 183 -9.13 -12.82 -24.61
C ALA A 183 -9.32 -13.47 -23.24
N ASP A 184 -10.57 -13.76 -22.87
CA ASP A 184 -10.95 -14.38 -21.61
C ASP A 184 -12.00 -15.49 -21.74
N SER A 185 -12.36 -15.84 -22.96
CA SER A 185 -13.41 -16.85 -23.21
C SER A 185 -13.18 -17.66 -24.47
N SER A 186 -13.76 -18.87 -24.52
CA SER A 186 -13.66 -19.78 -25.67
C SER A 186 -14.25 -19.19 -26.95
N SER A 187 -15.05 -18.12 -26.89
CA SER A 187 -15.61 -17.47 -28.10
C SER A 187 -14.55 -16.78 -28.95
N ALA A 188 -13.36 -16.53 -28.41
CA ALA A 188 -12.24 -15.94 -29.14
C ALA A 188 -11.52 -16.95 -30.09
N HIS A 189 -11.73 -18.24 -29.89
CA HIS A 189 -11.09 -19.28 -30.70
C HIS A 189 -11.83 -19.47 -32.03
N GLU A 190 -11.33 -18.83 -33.08
CA GLU A 190 -11.80 -19.00 -34.45
C GLU A 190 -11.29 -20.33 -35.03
N ALA A 191 -11.87 -20.80 -36.12
CA ALA A 191 -11.36 -21.99 -36.82
C ALA A 191 -10.01 -21.68 -37.49
N CYS A 192 -9.11 -22.66 -37.57
CA CYS A 192 -7.85 -22.52 -38.29
C CYS A 192 -8.09 -22.05 -39.72
N PRO A 193 -7.46 -20.93 -40.16
CA PRO A 193 -7.62 -20.43 -41.52
C PRO A 193 -7.14 -21.46 -42.55
N GLY A 194 -7.99 -21.78 -43.54
CA GLY A 194 -7.68 -22.76 -44.58
C GLY A 194 -7.95 -24.24 -44.21
N GLN A 195 -8.05 -24.56 -42.90
CA GLN A 195 -8.28 -25.93 -42.46
C GLN A 195 -9.13 -26.01 -41.18
N LYS A 196 -10.45 -25.97 -41.32
CA LYS A 196 -11.39 -26.08 -40.20
C LYS A 196 -11.44 -27.47 -39.58
N THR A 197 -11.33 -28.50 -40.43
CA THR A 197 -11.38 -29.93 -40.08
C THR A 197 -10.03 -30.59 -40.34
N ALA A 198 -9.65 -31.55 -39.52
CA ALA A 198 -8.45 -32.36 -39.71
C ALA A 198 -8.76 -33.84 -39.53
N GLY A 199 -8.52 -34.60 -40.57
CA GLY A 199 -8.68 -36.06 -40.57
C GLY A 199 -7.55 -36.75 -39.83
N TYR A 200 -7.87 -37.83 -39.12
CA TYR A 200 -6.89 -38.72 -38.50
C TYR A 200 -6.52 -39.85 -39.43
N ASN A 201 -5.26 -39.97 -39.83
CA ASN A 201 -4.78 -41.00 -40.69
C ASN A 201 -3.45 -41.60 -40.21
N LEU A 202 -3.47 -42.89 -39.82
CA LEU A 202 -2.28 -43.63 -39.37
C LEU A 202 -1.41 -44.12 -40.54
N ALA A 203 -1.91 -44.11 -41.77
CA ALA A 203 -1.18 -44.67 -42.94
C ALA A 203 -0.08 -43.69 -43.38
N SER A 204 1.11 -43.84 -42.83
CA SER A 204 2.31 -43.19 -43.34
C SER A 204 2.69 -43.82 -44.69
N GLY A 205 2.39 -43.13 -45.80
CA GLY A 205 2.86 -43.53 -47.11
C GLY A 205 1.81 -43.61 -48.26
N GLY A 206 0.55 -43.30 -48.01
CA GLY A 206 -0.42 -43.02 -49.06
C GLY A 206 -0.27 -41.59 -49.58
N ILE A 207 -0.46 -41.36 -50.86
CA ILE A 207 -0.64 -40.02 -51.43
C ILE A 207 -2.02 -39.55 -50.95
N ASP A 208 -2.10 -38.99 -49.69
CA ASP A 208 -3.30 -38.33 -49.26
C ASP A 208 -3.27 -36.89 -49.76
N ASP A 209 -4.31 -36.51 -50.46
CA ASP A 209 -4.50 -35.17 -51.01
C ASP A 209 -4.90 -34.15 -49.95
N SER A 210 -4.54 -34.33 -48.67
CA SER A 210 -4.89 -33.41 -47.57
C SER A 210 -3.88 -33.42 -46.42
N ASP A 211 -3.78 -32.32 -45.72
CA ASP A 211 -3.02 -32.22 -44.49
C ASP A 211 -3.76 -32.98 -43.36
N VAL A 212 -3.12 -33.95 -42.72
CA VAL A 212 -3.72 -34.90 -41.76
C VAL A 212 -2.96 -34.98 -40.46
N ILE A 213 -3.63 -35.47 -39.40
CA ILE A 213 -3.06 -35.82 -38.12
C ILE A 213 -2.54 -37.27 -38.17
N ASN A 214 -1.25 -37.45 -37.90
CA ASN A 214 -0.55 -38.74 -38.00
C ASN A 214 -0.51 -39.51 -36.68
N SER A 215 -0.55 -38.78 -35.54
CA SER A 215 -0.62 -39.38 -34.22
C SER A 215 -1.54 -38.60 -33.32
N TRP A 216 -2.19 -39.30 -32.39
CA TRP A 216 -3.08 -38.74 -31.42
C TRP A 216 -3.00 -39.51 -30.11
N SER A 217 -2.77 -38.83 -29.01
CA SER A 217 -2.89 -39.36 -27.66
C SER A 217 -3.69 -38.38 -26.79
N ILE A 218 -4.49 -38.89 -25.90
CA ILE A 218 -5.22 -38.08 -24.92
C ILE A 218 -4.89 -38.58 -23.53
N GLU A 219 -4.60 -37.64 -22.66
CA GLU A 219 -4.22 -37.91 -21.29
C GLU A 219 -5.19 -37.23 -20.34
N GLN A 220 -5.50 -37.89 -19.24
CA GLN A 220 -6.35 -37.37 -18.19
C GLN A 220 -5.59 -37.46 -16.87
N GLU A 221 -5.50 -36.35 -16.17
CA GLU A 221 -4.80 -36.22 -14.90
C GLU A 221 -5.80 -36.02 -13.74
N LEU A 222 -5.50 -36.62 -12.59
CA LEU A 222 -6.23 -36.37 -11.34
C LEU A 222 -5.83 -35.01 -10.77
N ARG A 223 -6.77 -34.06 -10.74
CA ARG A 223 -6.59 -32.69 -10.25
C ARG A 223 -7.48 -32.44 -9.04
N SER A 224 -7.22 -31.36 -8.32
CA SER A 224 -8.02 -30.94 -7.15
C SER A 224 -9.47 -30.66 -7.56
N GLY A 225 -10.41 -31.07 -6.70
CA GLY A 225 -11.84 -30.92 -6.96
C GLY A 225 -12.49 -29.74 -6.28
N LYS A 226 -11.69 -28.87 -5.62
CA LYS A 226 -12.20 -27.68 -4.95
C LYS A 226 -11.09 -26.66 -4.77
N TYR A 227 -11.39 -25.40 -5.03
CA TYR A 227 -10.50 -24.28 -4.75
C TYR A 227 -11.15 -23.33 -3.75
N THR A 228 -10.48 -23.03 -2.66
CA THR A 228 -10.95 -22.15 -1.59
C THR A 228 -9.93 -21.05 -1.33
N LEU A 229 -10.39 -19.83 -1.22
CA LEU A 229 -9.58 -18.65 -0.96
C LEU A 229 -10.19 -17.85 0.19
N THR A 230 -9.36 -17.12 0.92
CA THR A 230 -9.82 -16.11 1.86
C THR A 230 -8.93 -14.87 1.81
N ASP A 231 -9.43 -13.76 2.33
CA ASP A 231 -8.66 -12.52 2.49
C ASP A 231 -9.12 -11.77 3.74
N TYR A 232 -8.45 -10.66 4.03
CA TYR A 232 -8.76 -9.78 5.14
C TYR A 232 -8.94 -8.33 4.67
N ASN A 233 -10.09 -7.74 4.99
CA ASN A 233 -10.37 -6.34 4.72
C ASN A 233 -10.50 -5.56 6.03
N PHE A 234 -9.55 -4.66 6.31
CA PHE A 234 -9.56 -3.85 7.54
C PHE A 234 -10.75 -2.88 7.62
N LYS A 235 -11.38 -2.53 6.48
CA LYS A 235 -12.60 -1.69 6.44
C LYS A 235 -13.82 -2.46 6.94
N THR A 236 -13.80 -3.79 6.85
CA THR A 236 -14.86 -4.72 7.29
C THR A 236 -14.26 -5.93 8.02
N PRO A 237 -13.57 -5.74 9.16
CA PRO A 237 -12.69 -6.75 9.75
C PRO A 237 -13.41 -8.03 10.22
N SER A 238 -14.70 -7.95 10.49
CA SER A 238 -15.54 -9.08 10.92
C SER A 238 -16.24 -9.80 9.75
N ALA A 239 -16.07 -9.33 8.49
CA ALA A 239 -16.68 -9.97 7.34
C ALA A 239 -15.95 -11.28 7.00
N ASN A 240 -16.71 -12.36 6.83
CA ASN A 240 -16.15 -13.60 6.30
C ASN A 240 -15.96 -13.49 4.79
N LEU A 241 -14.72 -13.39 4.35
CA LEU A 241 -14.34 -13.27 2.94
C LEU A 241 -14.05 -14.63 2.28
N THR A 242 -14.18 -15.74 3.00
CA THR A 242 -13.93 -17.07 2.42
C THR A 242 -14.86 -17.35 1.26
N ALA A 243 -14.29 -17.67 0.11
CA ALA A 243 -14.96 -18.05 -1.13
C ALA A 243 -14.43 -19.40 -1.61
N SER A 244 -15.29 -20.21 -2.19
CA SER A 244 -14.98 -21.59 -2.56
C SER A 244 -15.74 -21.97 -3.81
N GLU A 245 -15.05 -22.64 -4.74
CA GLU A 245 -15.64 -23.16 -6.00
C GLU A 245 -15.31 -24.65 -6.14
N PRO A 246 -16.31 -25.53 -6.25
CA PRO A 246 -16.09 -26.91 -6.58
C PRO A 246 -15.82 -27.09 -8.08
N SER A 247 -15.00 -28.09 -8.43
CA SER A 247 -14.79 -28.48 -9.82
C SER A 247 -16.06 -29.05 -10.44
N VAL A 248 -16.29 -28.77 -11.71
CA VAL A 248 -17.33 -29.44 -12.51
C VAL A 248 -16.87 -30.79 -13.03
N ILE A 249 -15.58 -31.12 -12.89
CA ILE A 249 -14.97 -32.39 -13.31
C ILE A 249 -14.88 -33.34 -12.13
N HIS A 250 -15.49 -34.52 -12.26
CA HIS A 250 -15.57 -35.51 -11.19
C HIS A 250 -14.84 -36.80 -11.60
N VAL A 251 -13.55 -36.91 -11.27
CA VAL A 251 -12.70 -38.05 -11.63
C VAL A 251 -11.90 -38.49 -10.39
N GLY A 252 -11.78 -39.80 -10.18
CA GLY A 252 -10.93 -40.39 -9.16
C GLY A 252 -11.29 -39.98 -7.71
N GLY A 253 -12.50 -39.47 -7.48
CA GLY A 253 -12.91 -38.98 -6.17
C GLY A 253 -12.22 -37.67 -5.76
N ASN A 254 -11.91 -36.83 -6.73
CA ASN A 254 -11.20 -35.56 -6.59
C ASN A 254 -11.89 -34.53 -5.67
N ASN A 255 -13.19 -34.68 -5.42
CA ASN A 255 -13.95 -33.87 -4.46
C ASN A 255 -13.37 -33.88 -3.03
N LYS A 256 -12.45 -34.80 -2.73
CA LYS A 256 -11.72 -34.87 -1.44
C LYS A 256 -10.50 -33.97 -1.40
N PHE A 257 -10.02 -33.49 -2.55
CA PHE A 257 -8.81 -32.69 -2.66
C PHE A 257 -9.18 -31.22 -2.79
N GLU A 258 -8.78 -30.44 -1.81
CA GLU A 258 -8.99 -29.00 -1.74
C GLU A 258 -7.65 -28.27 -1.82
N ILE A 259 -7.58 -27.24 -2.63
CA ILE A 259 -6.54 -26.21 -2.57
C ILE A 259 -7.10 -25.06 -1.75
N PHE A 260 -6.42 -24.72 -0.63
CA PHE A 260 -6.71 -23.55 0.17
C PHE A 260 -5.56 -22.55 0.04
N ASP A 261 -5.87 -21.29 -0.26
CA ASP A 261 -4.85 -20.27 -0.47
C ASP A 261 -5.22 -18.95 0.23
N PHE A 262 -4.19 -18.18 0.61
CA PHE A 262 -4.25 -16.87 1.25
C PHE A 262 -2.98 -16.07 0.90
N PRO A 263 -3.08 -14.78 0.58
CA PRO A 263 -4.30 -13.97 0.38
C PRO A 263 -4.94 -14.19 -0.98
N GLY A 264 -6.26 -13.92 -1.06
CA GLY A 264 -7.01 -14.05 -2.30
C GLY A 264 -6.99 -12.83 -3.20
N ASP A 265 -6.42 -11.70 -2.75
CA ASP A 265 -6.34 -10.41 -3.44
C ASP A 265 -7.71 -9.80 -3.81
N TYR A 266 -8.70 -9.90 -2.89
CA TYR A 266 -10.03 -9.31 -3.07
C TYR A 266 -10.55 -8.68 -1.78
N THR A 267 -11.54 -7.79 -1.91
CA THR A 267 -12.08 -7.01 -0.79
C THR A 267 -13.52 -7.36 -0.43
N SER A 268 -14.21 -8.14 -1.27
CA SER A 268 -15.57 -8.61 -1.05
C SER A 268 -15.69 -10.11 -1.31
N ARG A 269 -16.66 -10.77 -0.64
CA ARG A 269 -16.93 -12.20 -0.88
C ARG A 269 -17.39 -12.48 -2.31
N GLY A 270 -18.08 -11.52 -2.96
CA GLY A 270 -18.52 -11.66 -4.34
C GLY A 270 -17.33 -11.74 -5.31
N ASP A 271 -16.36 -10.84 -5.15
CA ASP A 271 -15.12 -10.85 -5.93
C ASP A 271 -14.33 -12.14 -5.66
N GLY A 272 -14.30 -12.58 -4.39
CA GLY A 272 -13.67 -13.85 -4.01
C GLY A 272 -14.26 -15.06 -4.73
N GLY A 273 -15.59 -15.08 -4.96
CA GLY A 273 -16.25 -16.12 -5.76
C GLY A 273 -15.78 -16.13 -7.22
N VAL A 274 -15.60 -14.95 -7.82
CA VAL A 274 -15.06 -14.85 -9.19
C VAL A 274 -13.63 -15.38 -9.25
N VAL A 275 -12.78 -14.97 -8.30
CA VAL A 275 -11.38 -15.45 -8.22
C VAL A 275 -11.33 -16.96 -8.01
N ALA A 276 -12.10 -17.51 -7.07
CA ALA A 276 -12.15 -18.95 -6.81
C ALA A 276 -12.55 -19.74 -8.06
N LYS A 277 -13.53 -19.25 -8.82
CA LYS A 277 -13.95 -19.84 -10.09
C LYS A 277 -12.84 -19.83 -11.14
N LEU A 278 -12.13 -18.71 -11.30
CA LEU A 278 -10.99 -18.62 -12.22
C LEU A 278 -9.88 -19.60 -11.84
N ARG A 279 -9.57 -19.72 -10.54
CA ARG A 279 -8.56 -20.68 -10.04
C ARG A 279 -9.00 -22.13 -10.27
N MET A 280 -10.29 -22.43 -10.09
CA MET A 280 -10.80 -23.77 -10.38
C MET A 280 -10.74 -24.10 -11.88
N GLN A 281 -11.09 -23.13 -12.75
CA GLN A 281 -10.97 -23.30 -14.20
C GLN A 281 -9.51 -23.47 -14.66
N GLU A 282 -8.54 -22.85 -13.98
CA GLU A 282 -7.11 -23.05 -14.23
C GLU A 282 -6.70 -24.51 -13.96
N GLU A 283 -7.17 -25.12 -12.87
CA GLU A 283 -6.98 -26.53 -12.57
C GLU A 283 -7.70 -27.42 -13.61
N GLU A 284 -8.91 -27.09 -14.00
CA GLU A 284 -9.71 -27.84 -14.97
C GLU A 284 -9.12 -27.82 -16.38
N ALA A 285 -8.49 -26.71 -16.79
CA ALA A 285 -7.89 -26.58 -18.12
C ALA A 285 -6.78 -27.62 -18.39
N ALA A 286 -6.06 -28.03 -17.35
CA ALA A 286 -4.99 -29.04 -17.44
C ALA A 286 -5.47 -30.48 -17.20
N HIS A 287 -6.75 -30.69 -16.91
CA HIS A 287 -7.29 -32.00 -16.54
C HIS A 287 -7.27 -33.00 -17.69
N MET A 288 -7.60 -32.57 -18.92
CA MET A 288 -7.63 -33.41 -20.10
C MET A 288 -6.91 -32.70 -21.26
N VAL A 289 -5.81 -33.29 -21.69
CA VAL A 289 -4.93 -32.74 -22.72
C VAL A 289 -4.71 -33.78 -23.80
N ALA A 290 -4.82 -33.37 -25.05
CA ALA A 290 -4.47 -34.20 -26.17
C ALA A 290 -3.19 -33.71 -26.83
N ASN A 291 -2.31 -34.65 -27.20
CA ASN A 291 -1.06 -34.42 -27.90
C ASN A 291 -1.11 -35.16 -29.26
N GLY A 292 -0.59 -34.51 -30.29
CA GLY A 292 -0.56 -35.11 -31.62
C GLY A 292 0.63 -34.67 -32.46
N SER A 293 0.85 -35.36 -33.54
CA SER A 293 1.72 -34.92 -34.63
C SER A 293 0.93 -34.85 -35.93
N SER A 294 1.24 -33.90 -36.78
CA SER A 294 0.54 -33.68 -38.02
C SER A 294 1.41 -33.05 -39.10
N VAL A 295 0.89 -33.05 -40.32
CA VAL A 295 1.39 -32.26 -41.45
C VAL A 295 0.46 -31.07 -41.74
N CYS A 296 -0.50 -30.77 -40.84
CA CYS A 296 -1.47 -29.70 -41.00
C CYS A 296 -0.77 -28.33 -40.92
N ARG A 297 -0.52 -27.73 -42.07
CA ARG A 297 0.22 -26.45 -42.22
C ARG A 297 -0.57 -25.28 -41.70
N ALA A 298 -1.89 -25.36 -41.64
CA ALA A 298 -2.79 -24.32 -41.14
C ALA A 298 -2.88 -24.24 -39.61
N PHE A 299 -2.38 -25.20 -38.85
CA PHE A 299 -2.48 -25.25 -37.40
C PHE A 299 -1.76 -24.07 -36.76
N THR A 300 -2.50 -23.28 -35.96
CA THR A 300 -2.05 -22.07 -35.31
C THR A 300 -2.57 -22.04 -33.87
N THR A 301 -1.75 -21.68 -32.90
CA THR A 301 -2.17 -21.63 -31.50
C THR A 301 -3.26 -20.59 -31.26
N GLY A 302 -4.17 -20.89 -30.35
CA GLY A 302 -5.34 -20.06 -30.08
C GLY A 302 -6.50 -20.27 -31.05
N TYR A 303 -6.32 -21.06 -32.07
CA TYR A 303 -7.39 -21.44 -33.00
C TYR A 303 -7.93 -22.82 -32.69
N LYS A 304 -9.13 -23.13 -33.18
CA LYS A 304 -9.77 -24.43 -33.04
C LYS A 304 -9.81 -25.18 -34.35
N PHE A 305 -9.90 -26.54 -34.27
CA PHE A 305 -10.17 -27.43 -35.35
C PHE A 305 -11.15 -28.53 -34.93
N ASP A 306 -11.82 -29.11 -35.86
CA ASP A 306 -12.67 -30.27 -35.65
C ASP A 306 -11.90 -31.55 -36.08
N LEU A 307 -11.69 -32.47 -35.14
CA LEU A 307 -11.05 -33.77 -35.42
C LEU A 307 -12.08 -34.71 -36.06
N GLU A 308 -11.73 -35.30 -37.17
CA GLU A 308 -12.55 -36.26 -37.91
C GLU A 308 -11.78 -37.58 -38.18
N ASP A 309 -12.49 -38.61 -38.55
CA ASP A 309 -11.97 -39.94 -38.96
C ASP A 309 -11.13 -40.68 -37.90
N HIS A 310 -11.22 -40.27 -36.63
CA HIS A 310 -10.57 -41.02 -35.56
C HIS A 310 -11.34 -42.32 -35.30
N TYR A 311 -10.61 -43.45 -35.18
CA TYR A 311 -11.19 -44.79 -34.98
C TYR A 311 -12.09 -44.91 -33.74
N GLN A 312 -11.85 -44.10 -32.74
CA GLN A 312 -12.69 -43.96 -31.56
C GLN A 312 -13.59 -42.72 -31.73
N ALA A 313 -14.88 -42.95 -32.03
CA ALA A 313 -15.82 -41.89 -32.38
C ALA A 313 -15.96 -40.77 -31.34
N SER A 314 -15.73 -41.07 -30.04
CA SER A 314 -15.77 -40.08 -28.96
C SER A 314 -14.64 -39.06 -29.02
N MET A 315 -13.59 -39.28 -29.79
CA MET A 315 -12.50 -38.35 -30.01
C MET A 315 -12.79 -37.33 -31.12
N ASN A 316 -13.75 -37.65 -32.03
CA ASN A 316 -14.17 -36.73 -33.09
C ASN A 316 -14.97 -35.57 -32.47
N ALA A 317 -14.25 -34.49 -32.15
CA ALA A 317 -14.77 -33.31 -31.45
C ALA A 317 -13.96 -32.06 -31.85
N SER A 318 -14.42 -30.91 -31.38
CA SER A 318 -13.68 -29.64 -31.55
C SER A 318 -12.64 -29.47 -30.45
N TYR A 319 -11.43 -29.11 -30.84
CA TYR A 319 -10.29 -28.88 -29.97
C TYR A 319 -9.69 -27.50 -30.22
N VAL A 320 -9.08 -26.91 -29.16
CA VAL A 320 -8.32 -25.65 -29.20
C VAL A 320 -6.84 -26.00 -29.14
N LEU A 321 -6.05 -25.53 -30.10
CA LEU A 321 -4.60 -25.67 -30.12
C LEU A 321 -3.97 -24.74 -29.06
N THR A 322 -3.36 -25.35 -28.05
CA THR A 322 -2.73 -24.60 -26.93
C THR A 322 -1.24 -24.39 -27.14
N GLU A 323 -0.56 -25.33 -27.78
CA GLU A 323 0.88 -25.26 -28.07
C GLU A 323 1.18 -26.00 -29.40
N ILE A 324 2.11 -25.46 -30.17
CA ILE A 324 2.57 -26.07 -31.42
C ILE A 324 4.08 -25.91 -31.55
N GLN A 325 4.75 -27.00 -31.95
CA GLN A 325 6.14 -27.03 -32.39
C GLN A 325 6.20 -27.33 -33.87
N HIS A 326 6.75 -26.41 -34.65
CA HIS A 326 6.86 -26.52 -36.10
C HIS A 326 8.27 -26.92 -36.51
N VAL A 327 8.38 -27.75 -37.54
CA VAL A 327 9.63 -28.04 -38.22
C VAL A 327 9.36 -28.08 -39.72
N ALA A 328 10.13 -27.32 -40.48
CA ALA A 328 10.05 -27.34 -41.94
C ALA A 328 11.44 -27.22 -42.56
N SER A 329 11.65 -27.85 -43.69
CA SER A 329 12.91 -27.78 -44.44
C SER A 329 12.65 -27.86 -45.94
N VAL A 330 13.50 -27.17 -46.70
CA VAL A 330 13.60 -27.27 -48.14
C VAL A 330 14.52 -28.41 -48.47
N GLY A 331 14.04 -29.37 -49.24
CA GLY A 331 14.83 -30.53 -49.70
C GLY A 331 16.04 -30.10 -50.53
N ASP A 332 17.18 -30.77 -50.32
CA ASP A 332 18.48 -30.51 -50.97
C ASP A 332 19.01 -29.08 -50.95
N GLY A 333 18.45 -28.20 -50.10
CA GLY A 333 19.03 -26.89 -49.74
C GLY A 333 19.48 -26.04 -50.91
N TYR A 334 18.60 -25.83 -51.92
CA TYR A 334 18.93 -25.03 -53.11
C TYR A 334 20.05 -25.66 -53.98
N SER A 335 20.24 -27.00 -53.99
CA SER A 335 21.17 -27.67 -54.91
C SER A 335 20.62 -27.67 -56.31
N LEU A 336 21.52 -27.64 -57.32
CA LEU A 336 21.14 -27.69 -58.73
C LEU A 336 20.87 -29.13 -59.24
N GLU A 337 21.12 -30.14 -58.42
CA GLU A 337 20.92 -31.55 -58.80
C GLU A 337 19.47 -31.96 -58.52
N HIS A 338 18.76 -32.29 -59.56
CA HIS A 338 17.40 -32.79 -59.51
C HIS A 338 17.40 -34.22 -58.96
N GLY A 339 16.93 -34.44 -57.74
CA GLY A 339 16.79 -35.77 -57.18
C GLY A 339 16.78 -35.92 -55.67
N GLY A 340 16.76 -34.82 -54.93
CA GLY A 340 16.72 -34.84 -53.49
C GLY A 340 15.35 -35.09 -52.86
N SER A 341 15.33 -35.33 -51.56
CA SER A 341 14.10 -35.42 -50.76
C SER A 341 13.30 -34.12 -50.90
N GLY A 342 12.00 -34.21 -51.14
CA GLY A 342 11.12 -33.05 -51.29
C GLY A 342 11.05 -32.19 -50.04
N ASP A 343 10.56 -30.97 -50.22
CA ASP A 343 10.27 -30.05 -49.09
C ASP A 343 9.37 -30.73 -48.05
N THR A 344 9.65 -30.51 -46.78
CA THR A 344 8.92 -31.15 -45.68
C THR A 344 8.39 -30.15 -44.70
N TYR A 345 7.22 -30.43 -44.14
CA TYR A 345 6.64 -29.74 -43.00
C TYR A 345 6.02 -30.76 -42.05
N SER A 346 6.23 -30.59 -40.79
CA SER A 346 5.56 -31.34 -39.72
C SER A 346 5.40 -30.46 -38.47
N ASN A 347 4.45 -30.82 -37.64
CA ASN A 347 4.30 -30.21 -36.33
C ASN A 347 3.93 -31.25 -35.27
N HIS A 348 4.28 -30.88 -34.03
CA HIS A 348 3.76 -31.50 -32.82
C HIS A 348 2.90 -30.48 -32.11
N PHE A 349 1.70 -30.88 -31.69
CA PHE A 349 0.77 -29.97 -31.07
C PHE A 349 0.18 -30.54 -29.77
N THR A 350 -0.22 -29.61 -28.88
CA THR A 350 -1.03 -29.87 -27.71
C THR A 350 -2.35 -29.13 -27.86
N CYS A 351 -3.46 -29.78 -27.50
CA CYS A 351 -4.78 -29.16 -27.55
C CYS A 351 -5.67 -29.62 -26.39
N ILE A 352 -6.72 -28.87 -26.11
CA ILE A 352 -7.75 -29.22 -25.14
C ILE A 352 -9.13 -29.23 -25.81
N PRO A 353 -10.11 -29.98 -25.30
CA PRO A 353 -11.48 -29.90 -25.79
C PRO A 353 -12.03 -28.48 -25.72
N LEU A 354 -12.69 -27.99 -26.77
CA LEU A 354 -13.28 -26.64 -26.82
C LEU A 354 -14.31 -26.39 -25.70
N THR A 355 -14.90 -27.45 -25.14
CA THR A 355 -15.84 -27.38 -24.02
C THR A 355 -15.19 -27.01 -22.69
N VAL A 356 -13.88 -27.15 -22.59
CA VAL A 356 -13.09 -26.76 -21.40
C VAL A 356 -12.57 -25.34 -21.62
N PRO A 357 -12.96 -24.36 -20.78
CA PRO A 357 -12.42 -23.01 -20.89
C PRO A 357 -10.91 -23.00 -20.65
N PHE A 358 -10.15 -22.49 -21.60
CA PHE A 358 -8.72 -22.27 -21.37
C PHE A 358 -8.51 -21.15 -20.32
N ARG A 359 -7.64 -21.41 -19.35
CA ARG A 359 -7.11 -20.41 -18.42
C ARG A 359 -5.60 -20.52 -18.35
N PRO A 360 -4.86 -19.40 -18.43
CA PRO A 360 -3.42 -19.46 -18.31
C PRO A 360 -3.02 -19.84 -16.89
N ALA A 361 -2.04 -20.72 -16.74
CA ALA A 361 -1.42 -20.98 -15.44
C ALA A 361 -0.67 -19.73 -14.96
N ARG A 362 -0.68 -19.48 -13.64
CA ARG A 362 0.07 -18.40 -13.00
C ARG A 362 1.56 -18.76 -12.89
N LEU A 363 2.29 -18.55 -13.96
CA LEU A 363 3.72 -18.88 -14.05
C LEU A 363 4.63 -17.70 -13.76
N THR A 364 4.14 -16.47 -13.96
CA THR A 364 4.90 -15.25 -13.74
C THR A 364 4.79 -14.84 -12.27
N PRO A 365 5.90 -14.86 -11.49
CA PRO A 365 5.86 -14.55 -10.08
C PRO A 365 5.51 -13.09 -9.85
N LYS A 366 4.66 -12.80 -8.85
CA LYS A 366 4.45 -11.43 -8.34
C LYS A 366 5.74 -10.95 -7.67
N PRO A 367 6.15 -9.69 -7.85
CA PRO A 367 7.33 -9.15 -7.18
C PRO A 367 7.19 -9.23 -5.65
N PHE A 368 8.28 -9.55 -4.98
CA PHE A 368 8.37 -9.65 -3.54
C PHE A 368 9.33 -8.60 -2.98
N VAL A 369 8.85 -7.72 -2.09
CA VAL A 369 9.65 -6.72 -1.40
C VAL A 369 10.26 -7.34 -0.15
N GLN A 370 11.57 -7.57 -0.14
CA GLN A 370 12.27 -8.34 0.88
C GLN A 370 12.40 -7.64 2.25
N GLY A 371 12.25 -6.31 2.29
CA GLY A 371 12.44 -5.56 3.53
C GLY A 371 11.71 -4.21 3.52
N PRO A 372 11.76 -3.46 4.63
CA PRO A 372 11.17 -2.14 4.69
C PRO A 372 11.91 -1.16 3.76
N GLN A 373 11.17 -0.17 3.27
CA GLN A 373 11.68 0.94 2.48
C GLN A 373 11.39 2.25 3.19
N THR A 374 12.13 3.29 2.85
CA THR A 374 11.80 4.64 3.29
C THR A 374 10.92 5.34 2.25
N ALA A 375 10.04 6.24 2.74
CA ALA A 375 9.21 7.07 1.89
C ALA A 375 8.92 8.39 2.61
N ILE A 376 8.57 9.42 1.85
CA ILE A 376 8.23 10.74 2.38
C ILE A 376 6.71 10.90 2.39
N VAL A 377 6.16 11.33 3.52
CA VAL A 377 4.73 11.67 3.66
C VAL A 377 4.44 12.92 2.82
N ILE A 378 3.39 12.86 2.00
CA ILE A 378 3.00 13.98 1.14
C ILE A 378 1.68 14.61 1.57
N GLY A 379 1.45 15.85 1.13
CA GLY A 379 0.22 16.59 1.33
C GLY A 379 -0.78 16.42 0.18
N LYS A 380 -1.96 17.00 0.33
CA LYS A 380 -3.04 16.97 -0.67
C LYS A 380 -2.62 17.64 -1.98
N SER A 381 -1.84 18.73 -1.91
CA SER A 381 -1.35 19.46 -3.09
C SER A 381 -0.44 18.64 -3.99
N ASP A 382 0.24 17.64 -3.44
CA ASP A 382 1.19 16.79 -4.18
C ASP A 382 0.56 15.50 -4.73
N TYR A 383 -0.73 15.28 -4.45
CA TYR A 383 -1.45 14.07 -4.85
C TYR A 383 -2.38 14.34 -6.02
N SER A 384 -2.18 13.64 -7.11
CA SER A 384 -2.93 13.86 -8.36
C SER A 384 -4.27 13.12 -8.43
N ASP A 385 -4.43 12.05 -7.64
CA ASP A 385 -5.67 11.25 -7.64
C ASP A 385 -6.55 11.59 -6.45
N THR A 386 -7.61 12.38 -6.69
CA THR A 386 -8.59 12.77 -5.68
C THR A 386 -9.85 11.88 -5.67
N SER A 387 -9.89 10.82 -6.48
CA SER A 387 -11.09 9.99 -6.67
C SER A 387 -11.52 9.17 -5.45
N GLY A 388 -10.71 9.13 -4.40
CA GLY A 388 -10.99 8.42 -3.15
C GLY A 388 -10.89 9.25 -1.88
N ASP A 389 -11.02 10.60 -1.97
CA ASP A 389 -10.85 11.50 -0.82
C ASP A 389 -12.04 11.42 0.15
N ASP A 390 -11.93 10.55 1.15
CA ASP A 390 -12.92 10.34 2.23
C ASP A 390 -12.97 11.50 3.25
N GLY A 391 -12.77 12.75 2.84
CA GLY A 391 -12.91 13.92 3.70
C GLY A 391 -11.71 14.19 4.61
N ALA A 392 -10.51 14.01 4.10
CA ALA A 392 -9.29 14.40 4.80
C ALA A 392 -9.26 15.92 5.07
N GLY A 393 -8.92 16.30 6.30
CA GLY A 393 -8.84 17.70 6.71
C GLY A 393 -7.88 18.53 5.84
N ASP A 394 -8.20 19.81 5.68
CA ASP A 394 -7.50 20.75 4.79
C ASP A 394 -6.16 21.27 5.32
N SER A 395 -5.56 20.63 6.31
CA SER A 395 -4.26 21.06 6.83
C SER A 395 -3.12 20.70 5.89
N GLU A 396 -2.38 21.67 5.41
CA GLU A 396 -1.17 21.47 4.61
C GLU A 396 -0.08 20.66 5.34
N GLU A 397 -0.10 20.61 6.67
CA GLU A 397 0.89 19.89 7.49
C GLU A 397 0.47 18.46 7.84
N ILE A 398 -0.83 18.16 7.91
CA ILE A 398 -1.37 16.84 8.27
C ILE A 398 -2.51 16.51 7.33
N TRP A 399 -2.30 15.51 6.47
CA TRP A 399 -3.31 15.01 5.56
C TRP A 399 -3.61 13.54 5.84
N VAL A 400 -4.73 13.29 6.52
CA VAL A 400 -5.11 11.99 7.09
C VAL A 400 -6.58 11.71 6.86
N ASP A 401 -6.94 10.45 6.64
CA ASP A 401 -8.34 10.02 6.55
C ASP A 401 -8.90 9.54 7.92
N LYS A 402 -10.17 9.15 7.92
CA LYS A 402 -10.87 8.65 9.12
C LYS A 402 -10.29 7.37 9.74
N PHE A 403 -9.43 6.65 9.02
CA PHE A 403 -8.74 5.45 9.49
C PHE A 403 -7.30 5.73 9.96
N GLY A 404 -6.88 7.00 9.98
CA GLY A 404 -5.50 7.37 10.34
C GLY A 404 -4.48 7.08 9.25
N ARG A 405 -4.90 6.91 7.98
CA ARG A 405 -4.03 6.61 6.84
C ARG A 405 -3.48 7.89 6.22
N VAL A 406 -2.25 7.81 5.75
CA VAL A 406 -1.55 8.89 5.03
C VAL A 406 -1.11 8.43 3.65
N VAL A 407 -0.68 9.35 2.80
CA VAL A 407 -0.09 9.04 1.49
C VAL A 407 1.39 9.31 1.53
N VAL A 408 2.19 8.47 0.85
CA VAL A 408 3.65 8.61 0.81
C VAL A 408 4.16 8.56 -0.63
N ARG A 409 5.33 9.15 -0.85
CA ARG A 409 6.08 9.06 -2.10
C ARG A 409 7.34 8.24 -1.88
N PHE A 410 7.49 7.18 -2.66
CA PHE A 410 8.70 6.36 -2.64
C PHE A 410 9.83 7.00 -3.47
N PRO A 411 11.11 6.82 -3.10
CA PRO A 411 12.25 7.36 -3.85
C PRO A 411 12.34 6.86 -5.29
N TRP A 412 11.82 5.67 -5.58
CA TRP A 412 11.81 5.09 -6.92
C TRP A 412 10.62 5.54 -7.79
N ASP A 413 9.63 6.23 -7.23
CA ASP A 413 8.47 6.73 -7.99
C ASP A 413 8.86 7.95 -8.83
N ARG A 414 9.36 7.70 -10.03
CA ARG A 414 9.80 8.73 -10.99
C ARG A 414 8.66 9.57 -11.55
N ALA A 415 7.46 8.98 -11.59
CA ALA A 415 6.28 9.63 -12.16
C ALA A 415 5.57 10.54 -11.16
N GLY A 416 5.87 10.42 -9.86
CA GLY A 416 5.20 11.17 -8.80
C GLY A 416 3.74 10.75 -8.60
N ALA A 417 3.39 9.51 -8.94
CA ALA A 417 2.04 8.97 -8.76
C ALA A 417 1.65 8.78 -7.30
N CYS A 418 2.65 8.59 -6.43
CA CYS A 418 2.54 8.36 -4.99
C CYS A 418 1.83 7.05 -4.61
N SER A 419 1.74 6.75 -3.32
CA SER A 419 1.08 5.53 -2.84
C SER A 419 -0.45 5.68 -2.76
N CYS A 420 -1.14 4.57 -2.51
CA CYS A 420 -2.49 4.63 -1.95
C CYS A 420 -2.48 5.21 -0.53
N ARG A 421 -3.66 5.34 0.10
CA ARG A 421 -3.78 5.63 1.54
C ARG A 421 -3.18 4.47 2.36
N VAL A 422 -2.04 4.71 3.01
CA VAL A 422 -1.27 3.71 3.76
C VAL A 422 -1.63 3.74 5.24
N ARG A 423 -1.93 2.59 5.83
CA ARG A 423 -2.16 2.44 7.27
C ARG A 423 -0.88 2.71 8.06
N VAL A 424 -1.02 3.30 9.25
CA VAL A 424 0.10 3.58 10.16
C VAL A 424 0.00 2.66 11.37
N SER A 425 1.04 1.90 11.64
CA SER A 425 1.17 1.13 12.87
C SER A 425 1.24 2.09 14.07
N GLN A 426 0.51 1.78 15.13
CA GLN A 426 0.49 2.52 16.39
C GLN A 426 0.95 1.59 17.51
N ASP A 427 1.56 2.14 18.55
CA ASP A 427 2.07 1.36 19.66
C ASP A 427 0.96 0.63 20.43
N TRP A 428 -0.25 1.18 20.40
CA TRP A 428 -1.43 0.62 21.03
C TRP A 428 -2.68 1.02 20.26
N ALA A 429 -3.53 0.05 19.89
CA ALA A 429 -4.72 0.29 19.08
C ALA A 429 -5.90 -0.53 19.60
N GLY A 430 -6.89 0.13 20.17
CA GLY A 430 -8.13 -0.46 20.67
C GLY A 430 -9.37 0.24 20.06
N GLN A 431 -10.54 -0.11 20.56
CA GLN A 431 -11.81 0.45 20.12
C GLN A 431 -12.06 1.81 20.81
N GLY A 432 -11.62 2.91 20.17
CA GLY A 432 -11.74 4.27 20.72
C GLY A 432 -10.73 4.60 21.83
N TRP A 433 -9.73 3.75 22.05
CA TRP A 433 -8.65 3.96 23.00
C TRP A 433 -7.32 3.43 22.46
N GLY A 434 -6.20 3.93 22.98
CA GLY A 434 -4.85 3.56 22.58
C GLY A 434 -3.95 4.76 22.34
N ALA A 435 -2.81 4.54 21.67
CA ALA A 435 -1.88 5.56 21.25
C ALA A 435 -2.12 5.92 19.78
N ILE A 436 -2.06 7.20 19.43
CA ILE A 436 -2.16 7.64 18.04
C ILE A 436 -1.16 8.77 17.78
N THR A 437 -0.32 8.59 16.77
CA THR A 437 0.58 9.62 16.27
C THR A 437 0.56 9.59 14.75
N ILE A 438 0.02 10.64 14.12
CA ILE A 438 -0.07 10.73 12.67
C ILE A 438 1.23 11.31 12.10
N PRO A 439 1.89 10.63 11.14
CA PRO A 439 3.02 11.21 10.42
C PRO A 439 2.60 12.47 9.67
N ARG A 440 3.44 13.51 9.72
CA ARG A 440 3.18 14.79 9.09
C ARG A 440 3.84 14.88 7.72
N VAL A 441 3.33 15.75 6.87
CA VAL A 441 3.87 16.04 5.54
C VAL A 441 5.36 16.39 5.63
N GLY A 442 6.16 15.78 4.75
CA GLY A 442 7.61 15.92 4.70
C GLY A 442 8.39 15.05 5.68
N GLN A 443 7.73 14.27 6.56
CA GLN A 443 8.42 13.30 7.42
C GLN A 443 8.77 12.04 6.64
N GLU A 444 9.94 11.47 6.94
CA GLU A 444 10.39 10.18 6.44
C GLU A 444 9.86 9.05 7.30
N VAL A 445 9.23 8.07 6.64
CA VAL A 445 8.61 6.91 7.27
C VAL A 445 9.23 5.61 6.76
N LEU A 446 9.20 4.59 7.61
CA LEU A 446 9.53 3.22 7.23
C LEU A 446 8.26 2.51 6.78
N VAL A 447 8.27 2.00 5.55
CA VAL A 447 7.15 1.28 4.93
C VAL A 447 7.54 -0.18 4.79
N SER A 448 6.79 -1.06 5.42
CA SER A 448 6.81 -2.50 5.20
C SER A 448 5.68 -2.91 4.27
N PHE A 449 5.71 -4.13 3.77
CA PHE A 449 4.74 -4.64 2.81
C PHE A 449 4.18 -5.96 3.35
N LEU A 450 2.85 -6.04 3.50
CA LEU A 450 2.19 -7.24 3.99
C LEU A 450 2.42 -8.39 3.00
N GLU A 451 2.89 -9.55 3.48
CA GLU A 451 3.30 -10.69 2.66
C GLU A 451 4.36 -10.34 1.58
N GLY A 452 5.13 -9.24 1.78
CA GLY A 452 6.08 -8.74 0.78
C GLY A 452 5.44 -8.19 -0.49
N ASP A 453 4.11 -8.04 -0.53
CA ASP A 453 3.35 -7.55 -1.67
C ASP A 453 3.50 -6.03 -1.85
N PRO A 454 4.09 -5.55 -2.96
CA PRO A 454 4.23 -4.11 -3.22
C PRO A 454 2.88 -3.36 -3.25
N ASP A 455 1.77 -4.04 -3.48
CA ASP A 455 0.42 -3.47 -3.50
C ASP A 455 -0.17 -3.29 -2.09
N ARG A 456 0.48 -3.83 -1.03
CA ARG A 456 -0.02 -3.85 0.36
C ARG A 456 0.94 -3.14 1.33
N PRO A 457 1.25 -1.83 1.14
CA PRO A 457 2.14 -1.09 2.02
C PRO A 457 1.52 -0.81 3.39
N ILE A 458 2.36 -0.79 4.44
CA ILE A 458 2.02 -0.37 5.80
C ILE A 458 3.18 0.38 6.42
N ILE A 459 2.92 1.55 7.04
CA ILE A 459 3.95 2.31 7.75
C ILE A 459 4.18 1.67 9.11
N THR A 460 5.43 1.27 9.38
CA THR A 460 5.84 0.58 10.60
C THR A 460 6.77 1.41 11.50
N GLY A 461 7.27 2.56 11.00
CA GLY A 461 8.17 3.41 11.78
C GLY A 461 8.40 4.77 11.14
N ARG A 462 9.28 5.54 11.78
CA ARG A 462 9.73 6.88 11.36
C ARG A 462 11.21 7.00 11.60
N VAL A 463 11.90 7.80 10.79
CA VAL A 463 13.32 8.09 10.95
C VAL A 463 13.57 9.58 10.78
N TYR A 464 14.58 10.08 11.47
CA TYR A 464 15.09 11.42 11.23
C TYR A 464 16.04 11.40 10.02
N ASN A 465 16.18 12.55 9.36
CA ASN A 465 17.12 12.76 8.27
C ASN A 465 17.74 14.17 8.35
N ALA A 466 18.54 14.55 7.37
CA ALA A 466 19.22 15.84 7.37
C ALA A 466 18.29 17.06 7.35
N ASP A 467 17.08 16.91 6.76
CA ASP A 467 16.08 17.99 6.68
C ASP A 467 15.12 17.98 7.88
N LYS A 468 14.90 16.83 8.49
CA LYS A 468 14.03 16.61 9.66
C LYS A 468 14.87 16.05 10.80
N THR A 469 15.61 16.94 11.46
CA THR A 469 16.59 16.61 12.47
C THR A 469 15.98 16.22 13.82
N VAL A 470 16.76 15.58 14.66
CA VAL A 470 16.42 15.23 16.05
C VAL A 470 16.07 16.47 16.86
N PRO A 471 15.22 16.36 17.92
CA PRO A 471 14.76 17.51 18.72
C PRO A 471 15.83 18.19 19.57
N TYR A 472 16.99 17.57 19.77
CA TYR A 472 18.13 18.07 20.52
C TYR A 472 19.44 17.74 19.82
N ASP A 473 20.43 18.61 19.92
CA ASP A 473 21.73 18.42 19.31
C ASP A 473 22.44 17.20 19.90
N LEU A 474 22.88 16.32 19.02
CA LEU A 474 23.66 15.15 19.38
C LEU A 474 25.12 15.35 18.94
N PRO A 475 26.10 14.83 19.71
CA PRO A 475 25.96 13.99 20.90
C PRO A 475 25.77 14.72 22.23
N ASP A 476 25.69 16.05 22.26
CA ASP A 476 25.71 16.86 23.49
C ASP A 476 24.58 16.52 24.47
N PHE A 477 23.40 16.19 23.95
CA PHE A 477 22.22 15.82 24.72
C PHE A 477 21.80 14.36 24.57
N GLN A 478 22.77 13.45 24.44
CA GLN A 478 22.51 12.02 24.25
C GLN A 478 21.79 11.32 25.40
N THR A 479 21.75 11.93 26.58
CA THR A 479 21.06 11.42 27.77
C THR A 479 19.59 11.84 27.84
N ARG A 480 19.11 12.64 26.86
CA ARG A 480 17.72 13.08 26.81
C ARG A 480 16.83 12.13 26.05
N SER A 481 15.73 11.75 26.66
CA SER A 481 14.60 11.09 26.01
C SER A 481 13.41 12.05 25.99
N THR A 482 12.76 12.23 24.83
CA THR A 482 11.68 13.22 24.72
C THR A 482 10.55 12.78 23.82
N PHE A 483 9.33 13.20 24.19
CA PHE A 483 8.18 13.25 23.32
C PHE A 483 7.82 14.74 23.12
N LYS A 484 8.30 15.32 22.02
CA LYS A 484 8.12 16.73 21.68
C LYS A 484 7.21 16.89 20.49
N THR A 485 6.13 17.66 20.65
CA THR A 485 5.17 17.98 19.59
C THR A 485 5.50 19.30 18.91
N ARG A 486 4.69 19.72 17.95
CA ARG A 486 4.74 21.05 17.34
C ARG A 486 3.31 21.50 17.03
N SER A 487 2.99 22.74 17.36
CA SER A 487 1.68 23.32 17.04
C SER A 487 1.45 23.41 15.53
N THR A 488 0.23 23.18 15.06
CA THR A 488 -0.23 23.29 13.66
C THR A 488 -1.43 24.25 13.61
N SER A 489 -1.58 24.99 12.51
CA SER A 489 -0.71 25.19 11.37
C SER A 489 0.18 26.43 11.61
N GLY A 490 1.43 26.38 11.09
CA GLY A 490 2.32 27.54 11.13
C GLY A 490 3.07 27.74 12.46
N GLY A 491 3.04 26.80 13.40
CA GLY A 491 3.80 26.88 14.65
C GLY A 491 5.31 26.94 14.43
N GLY A 492 6.00 27.90 15.09
CA GLY A 492 7.45 28.04 15.08
C GLY A 492 8.16 27.00 15.94
N ALA A 493 9.47 27.16 16.11
CA ALA A 493 10.31 26.29 16.92
C ALA A 493 9.91 26.28 18.40
N ASP A 494 9.36 27.39 18.88
CA ASP A 494 8.99 27.60 20.30
C ASP A 494 7.55 27.17 20.63
N ASN A 495 6.74 26.79 19.61
CA ASN A 495 5.34 26.39 19.79
C ASN A 495 5.22 24.86 19.88
N TYR A 496 5.36 24.30 21.08
CA TYR A 496 5.38 22.86 21.31
C TYR A 496 4.91 22.44 22.71
N ASN A 497 4.39 21.23 22.83
CA ASN A 497 4.25 20.52 24.09
C ASN A 497 5.39 19.51 24.23
N GLU A 498 5.85 19.23 25.44
CA GLU A 498 6.97 18.30 25.63
C GLU A 498 6.86 17.53 26.95
N LEU A 499 7.13 16.25 26.91
CA LEU A 499 7.52 15.41 28.03
C LEU A 499 8.95 14.95 27.80
N ARG A 500 9.87 15.34 28.66
CA ARG A 500 11.29 15.05 28.53
C ARG A 500 11.86 14.45 29.82
N PHE A 501 12.75 13.50 29.66
CA PHE A 501 13.58 12.93 30.70
C PHE A 501 15.03 13.31 30.42
N GLU A 502 15.75 13.81 31.39
CA GLU A 502 17.20 14.00 31.39
C GLU A 502 17.78 13.02 32.39
N ASP A 503 18.64 12.09 31.94
CA ASP A 503 19.21 11.01 32.77
C ASP A 503 20.69 11.24 33.08
N LYS A 504 21.22 12.44 32.85
CA LYS A 504 22.60 12.78 33.19
C LYS A 504 22.78 12.87 34.70
N ILE A 505 23.67 12.01 35.27
CA ILE A 505 23.96 11.96 36.70
C ILE A 505 24.25 13.37 37.26
N GLY A 506 23.51 13.75 38.28
CA GLY A 506 23.59 15.05 38.96
C GLY A 506 22.84 16.19 38.24
N SER A 507 22.13 15.86 37.14
CA SER A 507 21.31 16.83 36.38
C SER A 507 19.98 16.20 35.94
N GLU A 508 19.57 15.13 36.63
CA GLU A 508 18.35 14.39 36.30
C GLU A 508 17.12 15.31 36.40
N GLN A 509 16.23 15.19 35.41
CA GLN A 509 15.04 16.05 35.34
C GLN A 509 13.90 15.34 34.59
N ILE A 510 12.69 15.48 35.15
CA ILE A 510 11.46 15.32 34.37
C ILE A 510 10.93 16.71 34.05
N PHE A 511 10.81 17.02 32.76
CA PHE A 511 10.32 18.31 32.27
C PHE A 511 9.00 18.12 31.54
N LEU A 512 7.97 18.84 32.01
CA LEU A 512 6.65 18.84 31.36
C LEU A 512 6.32 20.29 30.96
N ARG A 513 6.08 20.49 29.66
CA ARG A 513 5.70 21.77 29.07
C ARG A 513 4.40 21.67 28.31
N GLY A 514 3.40 22.50 28.63
CA GLY A 514 2.24 22.80 27.82
C GLY A 514 2.44 24.11 27.06
N GLU A 515 2.15 24.16 25.78
CA GLU A 515 2.22 25.39 24.97
C GLU A 515 1.15 26.41 25.39
N LYS A 516 -0.02 25.91 25.81
CA LYS A 516 -1.13 26.77 26.22
C LYS A 516 -1.72 26.31 27.55
N ASP A 517 -2.51 25.28 27.58
CA ASP A 517 -3.25 24.82 28.74
C ASP A 517 -2.69 23.49 29.25
N PHE A 518 -2.79 23.24 30.53
CA PHE A 518 -2.46 21.96 31.17
C PHE A 518 -3.58 21.58 32.14
N ASP A 519 -4.38 20.60 31.76
CA ASP A 519 -5.48 20.05 32.54
C ASP A 519 -5.07 18.73 33.20
N THR A 520 -5.29 18.64 34.51
CA THR A 520 -5.10 17.40 35.27
C THR A 520 -6.41 17.01 35.93
N ARG A 521 -6.97 15.83 35.61
CA ARG A 521 -8.19 15.33 36.20
C ARG A 521 -7.98 13.94 36.77
N LEU A 522 -8.20 13.77 38.06
CA LEU A 522 -8.06 12.50 38.78
C LEU A 522 -9.39 12.17 39.46
N LYS A 523 -9.83 10.91 39.35
CA LYS A 523 -11.09 10.46 39.96
C LYS A 523 -10.96 10.12 41.44
N ASN A 524 -9.74 10.01 41.96
CA ASN A 524 -9.45 9.68 43.33
C ASN A 524 -8.33 10.59 43.87
N ASP A 525 -7.23 10.09 44.38
CA ASP A 525 -6.24 10.82 45.14
C ASP A 525 -5.09 11.37 44.32
N VAL A 526 -4.55 12.51 44.70
CA VAL A 526 -3.21 12.99 44.34
C VAL A 526 -2.33 12.94 45.60
N ARG A 527 -1.14 12.35 45.48
CA ARG A 527 -0.12 12.33 46.55
C ARG A 527 1.18 12.87 45.99
N GLU A 528 1.68 13.94 46.62
CA GLU A 528 2.99 14.51 46.32
C GLU A 528 3.94 14.30 47.48
N TRP A 529 5.18 13.88 47.21
CA TRP A 529 6.28 13.89 48.15
C TRP A 529 7.45 14.61 47.50
N ILE A 530 7.94 15.68 48.18
CA ILE A 530 8.99 16.54 47.65
C ILE A 530 10.12 16.57 48.69
N GLY A 531 11.29 16.04 48.31
CA GLY A 531 12.44 15.90 49.21
C GLY A 531 13.13 17.20 49.56
N ASN A 532 12.89 18.27 48.83
CA ASN A 532 13.52 19.56 49.07
C ASN A 532 12.48 20.72 48.95
N ASN A 533 12.50 21.51 47.89
CA ASN A 533 11.69 22.72 47.80
C ASN A 533 10.55 22.53 46.78
N ARG A 534 9.38 23.10 47.07
CA ARG A 534 8.31 23.35 46.11
C ARG A 534 8.20 24.84 45.82
N SER A 535 8.29 25.22 44.54
CA SER A 535 8.09 26.61 44.07
C SER A 535 6.88 26.69 43.16
N LEU A 536 5.98 27.63 43.41
CA LEU A 536 4.81 27.90 42.58
C LEU A 536 4.80 29.39 42.23
N ILE A 537 4.72 29.70 40.94
CA ILE A 537 4.57 31.07 40.42
C ILE A 537 3.30 31.10 39.57
N VAL A 538 2.35 31.95 39.96
CA VAL A 538 1.10 32.21 39.23
C VAL A 538 1.07 33.69 38.89
N THR A 539 1.01 34.03 37.60
CA THR A 539 1.07 35.43 37.13
C THR A 539 -0.27 36.15 37.18
N GLN A 540 -1.35 35.45 37.32
CA GLN A 540 -2.72 35.96 37.43
C GLN A 540 -3.38 35.44 38.71
N ASP A 541 -4.58 34.93 38.63
CA ASP A 541 -5.36 34.47 39.77
C ASP A 541 -4.98 33.02 40.13
N GLN A 542 -4.80 32.73 41.43
CA GLN A 542 -4.79 31.38 41.99
C GLN A 542 -6.11 31.12 42.70
N MET A 543 -6.82 30.08 42.30
CA MET A 543 -8.10 29.67 42.88
C MET A 543 -7.99 28.25 43.44
N GLU A 544 -8.38 28.08 44.69
CA GLU A 544 -8.37 26.77 45.36
C GLU A 544 -9.73 26.54 46.04
N LYS A 545 -10.30 25.34 45.91
CA LYS A 545 -11.55 24.95 46.54
C LYS A 545 -11.41 23.53 47.10
N ALA A 546 -11.49 23.38 48.39
CA ALA A 546 -11.60 22.11 49.09
C ALA A 546 -13.07 21.84 49.47
N GLY A 547 -13.59 20.67 49.09
CA GLY A 547 -14.97 20.25 49.44
C GLY A 547 -15.09 19.74 50.88
N GLY A 548 -14.00 19.41 51.52
CA GLY A 548 -13.85 19.00 52.93
C GLY A 548 -12.90 19.90 53.69
N ASP A 549 -12.07 19.36 54.55
CA ASP A 549 -11.15 20.10 55.40
C ASP A 549 -9.84 20.41 54.65
N LEU A 550 -9.27 21.57 54.94
CA LEU A 550 -7.90 21.96 54.56
C LEU A 550 -7.00 21.89 55.79
N HIS A 551 -6.00 21.02 55.80
CA HIS A 551 -5.00 20.89 56.83
C HIS A 551 -3.65 21.40 56.37
N SER A 552 -3.07 22.38 57.06
CA SER A 552 -1.72 22.91 56.79
C SER A 552 -0.89 22.86 58.05
N GLN A 553 0.33 22.31 57.97
CA GLN A 553 1.29 22.29 59.06
C GLN A 553 2.63 22.79 58.56
N VAL A 554 3.15 23.84 59.20
CA VAL A 554 4.45 24.43 58.88
C VAL A 554 5.32 24.43 60.15
N THR A 555 6.49 23.79 60.08
CA THR A 555 7.44 23.72 61.21
C THR A 555 8.20 25.02 61.37
N GLY A 556 8.43 25.74 60.32
CA GLY A 556 9.11 27.04 60.34
C GLY A 556 8.13 28.21 60.32
N ASN A 557 8.42 29.23 59.54
CA ASN A 557 7.63 30.45 59.44
C ASN A 557 6.62 30.41 58.29
N VAL A 558 5.47 30.99 58.49
CA VAL A 558 4.56 31.41 57.43
C VAL A 558 4.68 32.92 57.26
N ASN A 559 5.11 33.34 56.06
CA ASN A 559 5.21 34.77 55.72
C ASN A 559 4.20 35.04 54.57
N GLU A 560 3.22 35.89 54.90
CA GLU A 560 2.19 36.27 53.90
C GLU A 560 2.28 37.79 53.66
N LYS A 561 2.29 38.20 52.40
CA LYS A 561 2.25 39.62 52.02
C LYS A 561 1.13 39.83 51.02
N VAL A 562 0.12 40.63 51.42
CA VAL A 562 -1.02 40.95 50.58
C VAL A 562 -0.92 42.44 50.20
N GLY A 563 -0.94 42.71 48.87
CA GLY A 563 -0.77 44.07 48.33
C GLY A 563 -1.98 45.01 48.58
N GLN A 564 -3.17 44.43 48.70
CA GLN A 564 -4.43 45.17 48.86
C GLN A 564 -5.20 44.71 50.11
N ASN A 565 -6.07 43.75 49.98
CA ASN A 565 -6.98 43.29 51.01
C ASN A 565 -6.80 41.85 51.38
N LEU A 566 -6.68 41.51 52.63
CA LEU A 566 -6.86 40.17 53.16
C LEU A 566 -8.29 40.05 53.70
N SER A 567 -9.10 39.15 53.15
CA SER A 567 -10.47 38.91 53.61
C SER A 567 -10.61 37.48 54.16
N ILE A 568 -10.99 37.39 55.45
CA ILE A 568 -11.23 36.09 56.09
C ILE A 568 -12.69 36.07 56.54
N GLN A 569 -13.44 35.04 56.05
CA GLN A 569 -14.81 34.82 56.49
C GLN A 569 -14.92 33.40 57.07
N VAL A 570 -15.35 33.31 58.33
CA VAL A 570 -15.52 32.07 59.06
C VAL A 570 -16.97 31.91 59.47
N GLY A 571 -17.62 30.81 59.10
CA GLY A 571 -19.04 30.57 59.37
C GLY A 571 -19.38 30.31 60.84
N GLN A 572 -18.42 29.79 61.61
CA GLN A 572 -18.64 29.48 63.05
C GLN A 572 -17.58 30.14 63.95
N ASN A 573 -16.39 29.55 64.09
CA ASN A 573 -15.43 29.99 65.07
C ASN A 573 -14.07 30.28 64.41
N LEU A 574 -13.46 31.42 64.79
CA LEU A 574 -12.05 31.74 64.51
C LEU A 574 -11.26 31.59 65.79
N TYR A 575 -10.27 30.70 65.82
CA TYR A 575 -9.36 30.50 66.93
C TYR A 575 -7.94 30.90 66.58
N GLU A 576 -7.35 31.89 67.27
CA GLU A 576 -5.97 32.28 67.09
C GLU A 576 -5.23 32.18 68.43
N LYS A 577 -4.06 31.50 68.40
CA LYS A 577 -3.23 31.40 69.63
C LYS A 577 -1.77 31.65 69.30
N SER A 578 -1.17 32.58 69.95
CA SER A 578 0.27 32.88 69.94
C SER A 578 0.94 32.45 71.23
N GLY A 579 2.11 31.83 71.14
CA GLY A 579 2.90 31.42 72.31
C GLY A 579 3.62 32.55 73.02
N MET A 580 3.89 33.62 72.28
CA MET A 580 4.62 34.81 72.85
C MET A 580 3.86 36.10 72.58
N ASN A 581 3.89 36.63 71.38
CA ASN A 581 3.32 37.93 71.06
C ASN A 581 2.18 37.79 70.02
N PHE A 582 1.12 38.55 70.22
CA PHE A 582 0.04 38.71 69.25
C PHE A 582 -0.11 40.24 69.06
N ALA A 583 0.25 40.74 67.88
CA ALA A 583 0.24 42.17 67.58
C ALA A 583 -0.67 42.46 66.36
N HIS A 584 -1.59 43.40 66.53
CA HIS A 584 -2.38 44.00 65.46
C HIS A 584 -2.10 45.48 65.37
N GLU A 585 -1.73 45.97 64.19
CA GLU A 585 -1.51 47.39 63.93
C GLU A 585 -2.31 47.79 62.69
N ALA A 586 -3.05 48.90 62.75
CA ALA A 586 -3.74 49.51 61.64
C ALA A 586 -3.43 51.00 61.55
N GLY A 587 -3.15 51.48 60.32
CA GLY A 587 -2.86 52.91 60.10
C GLY A 587 -4.02 53.85 60.41
N GLN A 588 -5.26 53.32 60.41
CA GLN A 588 -6.46 54.13 60.67
C GLN A 588 -7.35 53.57 61.79
N VAL A 589 -7.91 52.41 61.66
CA VAL A 589 -8.93 51.90 62.59
C VAL A 589 -8.73 50.43 62.89
N ILE A 590 -8.74 50.04 64.15
CA ILE A 590 -9.02 48.66 64.57
C ILE A 590 -10.45 48.67 65.16
N HIS A 591 -11.36 47.90 64.53
CA HIS A 591 -12.74 47.79 64.96
C HIS A 591 -13.04 46.38 65.48
N LEU A 592 -13.26 46.27 66.80
CA LEU A 592 -13.65 45.04 67.46
C LEU A 592 -15.12 45.11 67.83
N LYS A 593 -16.01 44.26 67.26
CA LYS A 593 -17.43 44.29 67.58
C LYS A 593 -17.92 42.85 67.85
N ALA A 594 -18.54 42.67 69.00
CA ALA A 594 -19.30 41.45 69.30
C ALA A 594 -20.79 41.75 69.41
N GLY A 595 -21.66 40.78 69.03
CA GLY A 595 -23.12 40.92 69.26
C GLY A 595 -23.51 40.81 70.70
N MET A 596 -22.71 40.18 71.55
CA MET A 596 -23.04 39.99 72.98
C MET A 596 -21.89 40.46 73.88
N THR A 597 -20.69 39.90 73.83
CA THR A 597 -19.65 40.16 74.85
C THR A 597 -18.28 40.27 74.18
N VAL A 598 -17.51 41.28 74.63
CA VAL A 598 -16.05 41.41 74.41
C VAL A 598 -15.37 41.25 75.72
N VAL A 599 -14.44 40.32 75.88
CA VAL A 599 -13.61 40.15 77.09
C VAL A 599 -12.17 40.48 76.71
N LEU A 600 -11.55 41.39 77.45
CA LEU A 600 -10.13 41.68 77.36
C LEU A 600 -9.52 41.32 78.71
N GLU A 601 -8.66 40.31 78.77
CA GLU A 601 -8.07 39.79 80.00
C GLU A 601 -6.54 39.81 79.87
N ALA A 602 -5.88 40.32 80.85
CA ALA A 602 -4.43 40.30 80.96
C ALA A 602 -4.02 39.81 82.36
N GLY A 603 -3.00 38.95 82.44
CA GLY A 603 -2.54 38.35 83.67
C GLY A 603 -1.80 39.36 84.56
N THR A 604 -1.27 40.44 83.99
CA THR A 604 -0.45 41.40 84.73
C THR A 604 -0.88 42.86 84.51
N GLU A 605 -1.08 43.28 83.26
CA GLU A 605 -1.36 44.70 82.96
C GLU A 605 -2.23 44.83 81.71
N LEU A 606 -3.25 45.67 81.74
CA LEU A 606 -4.06 46.07 80.60
C LEU A 606 -4.03 47.61 80.51
N THR A 607 -3.43 48.14 79.42
CA THR A 607 -3.38 49.59 79.16
C THR A 607 -4.24 49.96 77.97
N LEU A 608 -5.18 50.89 78.07
CA LEU A 608 -5.90 51.56 76.99
C LEU A 608 -5.38 53.00 76.88
N LYS A 609 -4.69 53.34 75.75
CA LYS A 609 -3.97 54.59 75.59
C LYS A 609 -4.36 55.36 74.34
N VAL A 610 -4.59 56.67 74.46
CA VAL A 610 -4.80 57.61 73.37
C VAL A 610 -3.96 58.90 73.65
N GLY A 611 -2.88 59.09 72.89
CA GLY A 611 -1.94 60.18 73.14
C GLY A 611 -1.38 60.14 74.56
N GLY A 612 -1.59 61.22 75.34
CA GLY A 612 -1.21 61.31 76.77
C GLY A 612 -2.25 60.76 77.75
N ASN A 613 -3.44 60.38 77.28
CA ASN A 613 -4.54 59.84 78.08
C ASN A 613 -4.52 58.33 78.12
N PHE A 614 -4.75 57.72 79.29
CA PHE A 614 -4.77 56.25 79.39
C PHE A 614 -5.63 55.73 80.55
N ILE A 615 -6.05 54.46 80.39
CA ILE A 615 -6.56 53.63 81.49
C ILE A 615 -5.56 52.49 81.64
N ASP A 616 -4.99 52.34 82.80
CA ASP A 616 -4.05 51.27 83.15
C ASP A 616 -4.61 50.47 84.32
N ILE A 617 -4.71 49.16 84.13
CA ILE A 617 -5.23 48.20 85.08
C ILE A 617 -4.08 47.21 85.40
N ASN A 618 -3.58 47.25 86.58
CA ASN A 618 -2.47 46.40 87.04
C ASN A 618 -2.66 45.99 88.53
N PRO A 619 -1.79 45.14 89.13
CA PRO A 619 -1.95 44.66 90.50
C PRO A 619 -1.97 45.76 91.58
N ALA A 620 -1.47 46.93 91.29
CA ALA A 620 -1.51 48.03 92.20
C ALA A 620 -2.86 48.80 92.19
N GLY A 621 -3.68 48.57 91.17
CA GLY A 621 -4.99 49.21 91.02
C GLY A 621 -5.34 49.67 89.62
N ILE A 622 -6.34 50.53 89.46
CA ILE A 622 -6.79 51.11 88.22
C ILE A 622 -6.36 52.59 88.19
N SER A 623 -5.52 52.96 87.25
CA SER A 623 -5.12 54.36 87.04
C SER A 623 -5.89 54.92 85.82
N ILE A 624 -6.62 55.99 86.00
CA ILE A 624 -7.28 56.74 84.94
C ILE A 624 -6.66 58.12 84.85
N VAL A 625 -5.93 58.39 83.77
CA VAL A 625 -5.19 59.66 83.59
C VAL A 625 -5.70 60.33 82.30
N GLY A 626 -6.12 61.58 82.42
CA GLY A 626 -6.56 62.42 81.31
C GLY A 626 -6.63 63.88 81.65
N THR A 627 -6.57 64.75 80.64
CA THR A 627 -6.71 66.22 80.84
C THR A 627 -8.09 66.57 81.46
N MET A 628 -9.10 65.74 81.15
CA MET A 628 -10.42 65.78 81.78
C MET A 628 -10.94 64.37 81.95
N VAL A 629 -11.43 63.97 83.08
CA VAL A 629 -12.09 62.68 83.32
C VAL A 629 -13.55 62.96 83.62
N MET A 630 -14.43 62.57 82.74
CA MET A 630 -15.89 62.71 82.88
C MET A 630 -16.48 61.36 83.27
N ILE A 631 -17.13 61.27 84.41
CA ILE A 631 -17.78 60.09 84.91
C ILE A 631 -19.28 60.39 84.94
N ASN A 632 -20.06 59.56 84.26
CA ASN A 632 -21.54 59.59 84.16
C ASN A 632 -22.07 60.95 83.63
N SER A 633 -21.31 61.58 82.65
CA SER A 633 -21.72 62.83 82.01
C SER A 633 -21.69 62.65 80.48
N GLY A 634 -22.63 63.20 79.74
CA GLY A 634 -22.88 63.05 78.34
C GLY A 634 -21.66 62.93 77.38
N GLY A 635 -21.80 62.33 76.27
CA GLY A 635 -20.83 62.12 75.20
C GLY A 635 -21.41 61.21 74.11
N ALA A 636 -20.78 61.22 72.95
CA ALA A 636 -21.17 60.29 71.83
C ALA A 636 -20.12 59.22 71.66
N ALA A 637 -20.54 57.97 71.49
CA ALA A 637 -19.67 56.85 71.16
C ALA A 637 -19.17 56.99 69.74
N GLY A 638 -17.92 56.66 69.48
CA GLY A 638 -17.39 56.53 68.12
C GLY A 638 -18.06 55.37 67.35
N SER A 639 -18.16 55.52 66.06
CA SER A 639 -18.66 54.46 65.17
C SER A 639 -17.47 53.72 64.52
N GLY A 640 -17.57 52.39 64.36
CA GLY A 640 -16.59 51.57 63.64
C GLY A 640 -16.96 51.35 62.16
N CYS A 641 -16.01 50.91 61.39
CA CYS A 641 -16.14 50.71 59.91
C CYS A 641 -16.91 49.46 59.50
N GLY A 642 -17.17 48.54 60.44
CA GLY A 642 -17.79 47.22 60.04
C GLY A 642 -16.79 46.25 59.39
N SER A 643 -17.30 45.11 58.98
CA SER A 643 -16.54 44.08 58.26
C SER A 643 -17.37 43.62 57.09
N SER A 644 -16.77 43.60 55.87
CA SER A 644 -17.39 43.17 54.63
C SER A 644 -16.38 42.36 53.82
N PRO A 645 -16.07 41.13 54.23
CA PRO A 645 -15.15 40.27 53.48
C PRO A 645 -15.71 39.91 52.12
N THR A 646 -14.82 39.85 51.09
CA THR A 646 -15.16 39.41 49.74
C THR A 646 -15.17 37.88 49.67
N SER A 647 -16.16 37.29 49.04
CA SER A 647 -16.20 35.83 48.80
C SER A 647 -15.14 35.41 47.77
N PRO A 648 -14.47 34.26 47.97
CA PRO A 648 -13.57 33.72 46.97
C PRO A 648 -14.30 33.33 45.67
N LYS A 649 -13.56 33.41 44.55
CA LYS A 649 -14.02 32.89 43.26
C LYS A 649 -13.89 31.35 43.21
N ASP A 650 -14.83 30.69 42.58
CA ASP A 650 -14.70 29.25 42.27
C ASP A 650 -13.65 29.03 41.16
N PRO A 651 -12.81 28.01 41.26
CA PRO A 651 -11.88 27.64 40.21
C PRO A 651 -12.62 27.03 38.99
N ASP A 652 -12.04 27.27 37.81
CA ASP A 652 -12.49 26.59 36.57
C ASP A 652 -12.26 25.09 36.68
N GLN A 653 -13.12 24.30 36.01
CA GLN A 653 -12.96 22.84 35.96
C GLN A 653 -11.98 22.45 34.86
N ALA A 654 -11.10 21.51 35.16
CA ALA A 654 -10.25 20.88 34.16
C ALA A 654 -11.10 20.12 33.09
N ASP A 655 -10.60 20.06 31.85
CA ASP A 655 -11.22 19.31 30.76
C ASP A 655 -11.56 17.87 31.19
N ASP A 656 -12.75 17.42 30.95
CA ASP A 656 -13.24 16.10 31.32
C ASP A 656 -12.93 15.01 30.27
N GLY A 657 -12.20 15.36 29.19
CA GLY A 657 -11.85 14.48 28.10
C GLY A 657 -12.97 14.25 27.08
N SER A 658 -14.11 14.93 27.22
CA SER A 658 -15.23 14.79 26.26
C SER A 658 -15.02 15.58 24.97
N LYS A 659 -14.15 16.59 24.97
CA LYS A 659 -13.86 17.40 23.79
C LYS A 659 -13.00 16.64 22.78
N GLY A 660 -13.60 16.24 21.64
CA GLY A 660 -12.93 15.60 20.54
C GLY A 660 -12.64 14.10 20.71
N GLY A 661 -12.97 13.49 21.84
CA GLY A 661 -12.88 12.03 22.02
C GLY A 661 -14.11 11.31 21.45
N LYS A 662 -13.88 10.16 20.78
CA LYS A 662 -14.99 9.23 20.49
C LYS A 662 -15.40 8.56 21.79
N MET A 663 -16.50 9.00 22.39
CA MET A 663 -17.18 8.20 23.42
C MET A 663 -18.06 7.17 22.69
N ASN A 664 -17.82 5.88 22.90
CA ASN A 664 -18.68 4.78 22.47
C ASN A 664 -19.83 4.59 23.45
#